data_92e350715a7f41cf05815f08a96f25b5
#
_entry.id   92e350715a7f41cf05815f08a96f25b5
#
_cell.length_a   1.000
_cell.length_b   1.000
_cell.length_c   1.000
_cell.angle_alpha   90.00
_cell.angle_beta   90.00
_cell.angle_gamma   90.00
#
_symmetry.space_group_name_H-M   'P 1'
#
loop_
_entity.id
_entity.type
_entity.pdbx_description
1 polymer ?
#
loop_
_entity_poly.entity_id
_entity_poly.type
_entity_poly.pdbx_seq_one_letter_code
_entity_poly.pdbx_strand_id
1 'polypeptide(L)'
;MAGREYPLERTRNIGIMAHIDAGKTTLTERILYYTGVNHKIGDTHEGTATMDWMAQEQERGITITSAATTCHWTPEKEGKPDKTQPEYRINIIDTPGHVDFTVEVERSLRVLDGAVGVFDAQNGVEPQSENVWRQADKYNVPRMAFMNKMDKMGADFFGSCNQLITKLGKNPVLVQIPIGKEDEFKGIIDLFEMKAYVFNGDKGDDIEVGEIPADLKDQAEEYHDKLIEQCAELDEDLMEKFFNDEELTVPELKAALRKGTIEGTAIPCLCGTAYKNKGVQKLLDAVIEYMPAPTDIPDITGVDEDGNEVVRKSSDDEPFSALAFKIMTDPFVGKLAFFRVYSGTLNGGSYVLNANKNKKERVGRILQMHANQRKEIDKVYSGDIAAAVGLKITVTGDTICDEQHPVILESMEFPEPVIELAIEPKTKNDQGKMGEALAKLAEEDPTFRAHTDQETGQTIIAGMGELHLDIIVDRLLREFKVEANVGAPQVAYRECFTKAVDVDSKYAKQSGGRGQYGHCKVRFSPLEANVDKFEVETKNTVLINEPPVLFCESSVVGGAIPKEYIPSVADGIREAANSGILAGFPVLGLRADIYDGSYHEVDSSEMAFHIAGSMAFKDAMAKAAPALLEPIMKVEVTMPEEYMGDVIGDINSRRGRIEGMEDISGGKMIKAFVPLAEMFGYATDLRSKTQGRGNYSMFFDKYEQAPKSVQDKVIASRAK
;
A
#
# COMPACT_ATOMS: atom_id res chain seq x y z
N MET A 1 -20.01 -10.09 33.17
CA MET A 1 -19.24 -9.39 32.10
C MET A 1 -19.92 -9.75 30.81
N ALA A 2 -20.34 -8.78 30.02
CA ALA A 2 -20.90 -9.07 28.69
C ALA A 2 -19.76 -9.66 27.85
N GLY A 3 -19.97 -10.88 27.38
CA GLY A 3 -19.02 -11.53 26.47
C GLY A 3 -18.99 -10.82 25.11
N ARG A 4 -18.13 -11.28 24.25
CA ARG A 4 -18.03 -10.87 22.84
C ARG A 4 -19.38 -10.98 22.13
N GLU A 5 -19.78 -9.95 21.40
CA GLU A 5 -21.08 -9.92 20.69
C GLU A 5 -21.06 -10.86 19.47
N TYR A 6 -19.94 -10.84 18.71
CA TYR A 6 -19.74 -11.70 17.54
C TYR A 6 -18.51 -12.58 17.74
N PRO A 7 -18.62 -13.92 17.63
CA PRO A 7 -17.46 -14.83 17.63
C PRO A 7 -16.47 -14.51 16.52
N LEU A 8 -15.19 -14.88 16.69
CA LEU A 8 -14.14 -14.65 15.70
C LEU A 8 -14.48 -15.29 14.34
N GLU A 9 -15.05 -16.49 14.36
CA GLU A 9 -15.44 -17.24 13.16
C GLU A 9 -16.51 -16.52 12.34
N ARG A 10 -17.27 -15.61 12.97
CA ARG A 10 -18.30 -14.79 12.32
C ARG A 10 -17.85 -13.36 12.03
N THR A 11 -16.56 -13.11 12.11
CA THR A 11 -15.97 -11.80 11.77
C THR A 11 -15.24 -11.92 10.43
N ARG A 12 -15.36 -10.89 9.59
CA ARG A 12 -14.61 -10.74 8.33
C ARG A 12 -13.99 -9.36 8.30
N ASN A 13 -12.68 -9.29 8.08
CA ASN A 13 -11.95 -8.04 7.90
C ASN A 13 -11.51 -7.97 6.43
N ILE A 14 -12.23 -7.23 5.63
CA ILE A 14 -12.03 -7.20 4.18
C ILE A 14 -11.66 -5.80 3.69
N GLY A 15 -10.82 -5.76 2.65
CA GLY A 15 -10.55 -4.58 1.85
C GLY A 15 -11.30 -4.60 0.54
N ILE A 16 -11.65 -3.43 0.04
CA ILE A 16 -12.14 -3.28 -1.32
C ILE A 16 -11.05 -2.55 -2.11
N MET A 17 -10.49 -3.23 -3.09
CA MET A 17 -9.41 -2.73 -3.93
C MET A 17 -9.85 -2.68 -5.39
N ALA A 18 -9.48 -1.62 -6.11
CA ALA A 18 -9.91 -1.41 -7.48
C ALA A 18 -9.01 -0.44 -8.21
N HIS A 19 -9.05 -0.51 -9.54
CA HIS A 19 -8.60 0.60 -10.39
C HIS A 19 -9.48 1.84 -10.20
N ILE A 20 -8.96 3.03 -10.53
CA ILE A 20 -9.73 4.28 -10.58
C ILE A 20 -10.95 4.04 -11.50
N ASP A 21 -12.10 4.53 -11.10
CA ASP A 21 -13.36 4.40 -11.85
C ASP A 21 -13.88 2.96 -12.05
N ALA A 22 -13.28 1.92 -11.51
CA ALA A 22 -13.85 0.56 -11.57
C ALA A 22 -15.16 0.42 -10.74
N GLY A 23 -15.52 1.45 -9.98
CA GLY A 23 -16.77 1.51 -9.21
C GLY A 23 -16.63 1.05 -7.77
N LYS A 24 -15.43 1.17 -7.18
CA LYS A 24 -15.13 0.81 -5.80
C LYS A 24 -16.08 1.51 -4.80
N THR A 25 -16.08 2.85 -4.79
CA THR A 25 -16.92 3.64 -3.86
C THR A 25 -18.42 3.35 -4.07
N THR A 26 -18.85 3.20 -5.33
CA THR A 26 -20.24 2.81 -5.64
C THR A 26 -20.57 1.45 -5.04
N LEU A 27 -19.68 0.46 -5.15
CA LEU A 27 -19.87 -0.86 -4.56
C LEU A 27 -19.95 -0.78 -3.03
N THR A 28 -19.03 -0.06 -2.40
CA THR A 28 -19.02 0.12 -0.95
C THR A 28 -20.30 0.78 -0.45
N GLU A 29 -20.79 1.83 -1.11
CA GLU A 29 -22.06 2.48 -0.78
C GLU A 29 -23.26 1.52 -0.90
N ARG A 30 -23.27 0.60 -1.88
CA ARG A 30 -24.31 -0.43 -2.00
C ARG A 30 -24.24 -1.47 -0.89
N ILE A 31 -23.02 -1.88 -0.51
CA ILE A 31 -22.83 -2.76 0.65
C ILE A 31 -23.39 -2.09 1.91
N LEU A 32 -23.06 -0.81 2.17
CA LEU A 32 -23.58 -0.08 3.33
C LEU A 32 -25.11 0.07 3.30
N TYR A 33 -25.69 0.21 2.13
CA TYR A 33 -27.14 0.27 1.97
C TYR A 33 -27.80 -1.07 2.30
N TYR A 34 -27.36 -2.19 1.70
CA TYR A 34 -27.95 -3.51 1.92
C TYR A 34 -27.73 -4.03 3.34
N THR A 35 -26.67 -3.64 3.99
CA THR A 35 -26.40 -3.98 5.40
C THR A 35 -27.11 -3.04 6.39
N GLY A 36 -27.89 -2.07 5.91
CA GLY A 36 -28.69 -1.17 6.73
C GLY A 36 -27.93 -0.09 7.47
N VAL A 37 -26.61 0.07 7.18
CA VAL A 37 -25.81 1.16 7.74
C VAL A 37 -26.27 2.50 7.18
N ASN A 38 -26.55 2.56 5.87
CA ASN A 38 -27.10 3.72 5.21
C ASN A 38 -28.57 3.50 4.86
N HIS A 39 -29.41 4.52 5.10
CA HIS A 39 -30.83 4.50 4.74
C HIS A 39 -31.10 4.98 3.31
N LYS A 40 -30.11 5.61 2.68
CA LYS A 40 -30.16 6.09 1.31
C LYS A 40 -28.93 5.60 0.56
N ILE A 41 -29.12 5.34 -0.72
CA ILE A 41 -28.02 5.00 -1.62
C ILE A 41 -27.24 6.29 -1.90
N GLY A 42 -25.95 6.34 -1.50
CA GLY A 42 -25.03 7.42 -1.85
C GLY A 42 -24.60 7.34 -3.32
N ASP A 43 -24.32 8.47 -3.94
CA ASP A 43 -23.80 8.57 -5.30
C ASP A 43 -22.49 9.36 -5.30
N THR A 44 -21.47 8.79 -5.94
CA THR A 44 -20.15 9.42 -6.07
C THR A 44 -20.18 10.66 -6.97
N HIS A 45 -21.01 10.65 -8.02
CA HIS A 45 -21.13 11.77 -8.94
C HIS A 45 -21.89 12.97 -8.35
N GLU A 46 -22.76 12.71 -7.37
CA GLU A 46 -23.50 13.74 -6.65
C GLU A 46 -22.77 14.21 -5.36
N GLY A 47 -21.58 13.62 -5.06
CA GLY A 47 -20.83 13.94 -3.84
C GLY A 47 -21.54 13.52 -2.54
N THR A 48 -22.45 12.54 -2.61
CA THR A 48 -23.24 12.07 -1.46
C THR A 48 -22.73 10.76 -0.86
N ALA A 49 -21.58 10.26 -1.34
CA ALA A 49 -20.95 9.05 -0.85
C ALA A 49 -20.50 9.22 0.61
N THR A 50 -20.84 8.25 1.44
CA THR A 50 -20.61 8.30 2.90
C THR A 50 -19.17 7.98 3.26
N MET A 51 -18.49 7.13 2.47
CA MET A 51 -17.12 6.73 2.70
C MET A 51 -16.11 7.79 2.23
N ASP A 52 -16.43 8.56 1.20
CA ASP A 52 -15.63 9.68 0.73
C ASP A 52 -16.02 10.93 1.56
N TRP A 53 -15.48 11.03 2.77
CA TRP A 53 -15.86 12.07 3.73
C TRP A 53 -15.09 13.39 3.56
N MET A 54 -13.95 13.38 2.88
CA MET A 54 -13.18 14.59 2.60
C MET A 54 -13.80 15.36 1.43
N ALA A 55 -13.82 16.68 1.54
CA ALA A 55 -14.30 17.54 0.46
C ALA A 55 -13.52 17.30 -0.85
N GLN A 56 -12.22 17.02 -0.75
CA GLN A 56 -11.37 16.71 -1.88
C GLN A 56 -11.73 15.38 -2.57
N GLU A 57 -12.13 14.38 -1.79
CA GLU A 57 -12.61 13.09 -2.33
C GLU A 57 -13.89 13.29 -3.12
N GLN A 58 -14.85 14.04 -2.53
CA GLN A 58 -16.14 14.32 -3.14
C GLN A 58 -16.02 15.18 -4.41
N GLU A 59 -15.18 16.23 -4.39
CA GLU A 59 -14.95 17.09 -5.54
C GLU A 59 -14.23 16.41 -6.70
N ARG A 60 -13.31 15.50 -6.40
CA ARG A 60 -12.48 14.80 -7.40
C ARG A 60 -13.05 13.44 -7.80
N GLY A 61 -13.99 12.90 -7.04
CA GLY A 61 -14.59 11.58 -7.26
C GLY A 61 -13.61 10.41 -7.04
N ILE A 62 -12.58 10.62 -6.21
CA ILE A 62 -11.55 9.60 -5.90
C ILE A 62 -11.41 9.42 -4.40
N THR A 63 -11.20 8.19 -3.95
CA THR A 63 -10.82 7.91 -2.56
C THR A 63 -9.34 8.25 -2.36
N ILE A 64 -9.06 9.10 -1.39
CA ILE A 64 -7.70 9.57 -1.04
C ILE A 64 -7.20 8.83 0.19
N THR A 65 -8.05 8.74 1.23
CA THR A 65 -7.70 8.09 2.49
C THR A 65 -8.54 6.84 2.71
N SER A 66 -7.93 5.80 3.26
CA SER A 66 -8.67 4.60 3.64
C SER A 66 -9.69 4.93 4.73
N ALA A 67 -10.92 4.47 4.57
CA ALA A 67 -11.99 4.59 5.55
C ALA A 67 -12.37 3.20 6.06
N ALA A 68 -12.55 3.07 7.38
CA ALA A 68 -12.97 1.83 8.00
C ALA A 68 -14.42 1.93 8.47
N THR A 69 -15.22 0.92 8.18
CA THR A 69 -16.59 0.82 8.65
C THR A 69 -16.95 -0.59 9.04
N THR A 70 -17.89 -0.73 9.96
CA THR A 70 -18.42 -2.03 10.40
C THR A 70 -19.85 -2.17 9.94
N CYS A 71 -20.18 -3.28 9.32
CA CYS A 71 -21.54 -3.63 8.93
C CYS A 71 -21.84 -5.09 9.29
N HIS A 72 -23.13 -5.47 9.16
CA HIS A 72 -23.61 -6.79 9.55
C HIS A 72 -24.40 -7.41 8.40
N TRP A 73 -24.22 -8.70 8.19
CA TRP A 73 -24.90 -9.42 7.12
C TRP A 73 -25.35 -10.81 7.57
N THR A 74 -26.58 -11.17 7.21
CA THR A 74 -27.09 -12.53 7.33
C THR A 74 -27.18 -13.11 5.91
N PRO A 75 -26.54 -14.27 5.63
CA PRO A 75 -26.58 -14.89 4.31
C PRO A 75 -27.99 -15.04 3.78
N GLU A 76 -28.17 -14.86 2.48
CA GLU A 76 -29.46 -14.98 1.83
C GLU A 76 -29.71 -16.40 1.32
N LYS A 77 -30.95 -16.86 1.48
CA LYS A 77 -31.48 -18.05 0.84
C LYS A 77 -32.68 -17.66 0.00
N GLU A 78 -32.65 -18.03 -1.29
CA GLU A 78 -33.70 -17.68 -2.25
C GLU A 78 -34.05 -16.19 -2.28
N GLY A 79 -32.99 -15.33 -2.22
CA GLY A 79 -33.14 -13.88 -2.30
C GLY A 79 -33.70 -13.21 -1.05
N LYS A 80 -33.67 -13.88 0.10
CA LYS A 80 -34.10 -13.35 1.40
C LYS A 80 -33.15 -13.77 2.50
N PRO A 81 -32.96 -12.92 3.54
CA PRO A 81 -32.13 -13.29 4.70
C PRO A 81 -32.57 -14.64 5.30
N ASP A 82 -31.63 -15.59 5.36
CA ASP A 82 -31.89 -16.91 5.94
C ASP A 82 -31.85 -16.83 7.47
N LYS A 83 -33.04 -16.81 8.08
CA LYS A 83 -33.19 -16.75 9.54
C LYS A 83 -32.60 -17.95 10.28
N THR A 84 -32.21 -19.01 9.58
CA THR A 84 -31.54 -20.18 10.18
C THR A 84 -30.04 -19.98 10.28
N GLN A 85 -29.48 -19.01 9.54
CA GLN A 85 -28.07 -18.66 9.56
C GLN A 85 -27.81 -17.55 10.60
N PRO A 86 -26.65 -17.56 11.24
CA PRO A 86 -26.24 -16.49 12.12
C PRO A 86 -25.90 -15.21 11.34
N GLU A 87 -26.03 -14.08 12.02
CA GLU A 87 -25.52 -12.81 11.51
C GLU A 87 -23.98 -12.76 11.63
N TYR A 88 -23.34 -12.21 10.61
CA TYR A 88 -21.88 -11.99 10.53
C TYR A 88 -21.55 -10.52 10.66
N ARG A 89 -20.43 -10.22 11.29
CA ARG A 89 -19.84 -8.88 11.33
C ARG A 89 -18.79 -8.75 10.25
N ILE A 90 -18.91 -7.72 9.43
CA ILE A 90 -17.97 -7.42 8.35
C ILE A 90 -17.36 -6.04 8.63
N ASN A 91 -16.06 -5.99 8.83
CA ASN A 91 -15.28 -4.76 8.87
C ASN A 91 -14.73 -4.52 7.47
N ILE A 92 -15.07 -3.39 6.89
CA ILE A 92 -14.64 -3.01 5.53
C ILE A 92 -13.63 -1.88 5.66
N ILE A 93 -12.48 -2.03 5.02
CA ILE A 93 -11.54 -0.95 4.79
C ILE A 93 -11.57 -0.61 3.31
N ASP A 94 -12.06 0.58 2.99
CA ASP A 94 -12.04 1.11 1.65
C ASP A 94 -10.67 1.68 1.34
N THR A 95 -9.99 1.16 0.29
CA THR A 95 -8.61 1.54 -0.05
C THR A 95 -8.58 2.51 -1.23
N PRO A 96 -7.65 3.48 -1.27
CA PRO A 96 -7.47 4.32 -2.44
C PRO A 96 -7.14 3.50 -3.69
N GLY A 97 -7.57 4.00 -4.85
CA GLY A 97 -7.24 3.39 -6.15
C GLY A 97 -6.11 4.10 -6.90
N HIS A 98 -5.63 5.25 -6.41
CA HIS A 98 -4.64 6.07 -7.10
C HIS A 98 -3.21 5.73 -6.66
N VAL A 99 -2.27 5.71 -7.62
CA VAL A 99 -0.87 5.33 -7.36
C VAL A 99 -0.15 6.24 -6.36
N ASP A 100 -0.49 7.53 -6.29
CA ASP A 100 0.10 8.45 -5.33
C ASP A 100 -0.23 8.08 -3.87
N PHE A 101 -1.25 7.23 -3.67
CA PHE A 101 -1.70 6.74 -2.36
C PHE A 101 -1.43 5.25 -2.14
N THR A 102 -0.46 4.70 -2.86
CA THR A 102 -0.04 3.28 -2.77
C THR A 102 0.23 2.84 -1.32
N VAL A 103 0.78 3.72 -0.51
CA VAL A 103 1.08 3.45 0.90
C VAL A 103 -0.17 3.31 1.76
N GLU A 104 -1.24 4.06 1.46
CA GLU A 104 -2.55 3.85 2.11
C GLU A 104 -3.09 2.45 1.80
N VAL A 105 -2.89 1.97 0.56
CA VAL A 105 -3.24 0.61 0.16
C VAL A 105 -2.42 -0.42 0.93
N GLU A 106 -1.09 -0.26 0.98
CA GLU A 106 -0.19 -1.16 1.73
C GLU A 106 -0.54 -1.26 3.21
N ARG A 107 -0.77 -0.11 3.86
CA ARG A 107 -1.22 -0.05 5.26
C ARG A 107 -2.51 -0.83 5.49
N SER A 108 -3.45 -0.67 4.58
CA SER A 108 -4.74 -1.36 4.65
C SER A 108 -4.57 -2.86 4.44
N LEU A 109 -3.83 -3.28 3.40
CA LEU A 109 -3.59 -4.69 3.10
C LEU A 109 -2.89 -5.44 4.24
N ARG A 110 -2.03 -4.75 5.01
CA ARG A 110 -1.32 -5.35 6.15
C ARG A 110 -2.25 -5.79 7.28
N VAL A 111 -3.40 -5.15 7.42
CA VAL A 111 -4.33 -5.40 8.53
C VAL A 111 -5.61 -6.11 8.10
N LEU A 112 -5.73 -6.47 6.83
CA LEU A 112 -6.86 -7.19 6.29
C LEU A 112 -6.65 -8.70 6.33
N ASP A 113 -7.75 -9.44 6.46
CA ASP A 113 -7.75 -10.90 6.36
C ASP A 113 -8.04 -11.36 4.93
N GLY A 114 -8.72 -10.51 4.15
CA GLY A 114 -9.02 -10.78 2.75
C GLY A 114 -9.39 -9.51 2.00
N ALA A 115 -9.45 -9.57 0.67
CA ALA A 115 -9.79 -8.44 -0.16
C ALA A 115 -10.69 -8.81 -1.33
N VAL A 116 -11.57 -7.86 -1.71
CA VAL A 116 -12.39 -7.94 -2.92
C VAL A 116 -11.75 -7.05 -3.98
N GLY A 117 -11.22 -7.67 -5.04
CA GLY A 117 -10.74 -6.97 -6.22
C GLY A 117 -11.91 -6.64 -7.15
N VAL A 118 -12.16 -5.36 -7.36
CA VAL A 118 -13.23 -4.86 -8.24
C VAL A 118 -12.63 -4.48 -9.59
N PHE A 119 -13.11 -5.13 -10.64
CA PHE A 119 -12.66 -4.90 -12.01
C PHE A 119 -13.81 -4.33 -12.85
N ASP A 120 -13.49 -3.41 -13.76
CA ASP A 120 -14.46 -2.98 -14.78
C ASP A 120 -14.57 -4.09 -15.82
N ALA A 121 -15.77 -4.68 -15.98
CA ALA A 121 -15.98 -5.77 -16.92
C ALA A 121 -15.73 -5.39 -18.40
N GLN A 122 -15.65 -4.10 -18.71
CA GLN A 122 -15.29 -3.60 -20.04
C GLN A 122 -13.79 -3.68 -20.29
N ASN A 123 -12.96 -3.37 -19.28
CA ASN A 123 -11.51 -3.25 -19.41
C ASN A 123 -10.74 -4.45 -18.83
N GLY A 124 -11.35 -5.17 -17.88
CA GLY A 124 -10.72 -6.27 -17.18
C GLY A 124 -9.60 -5.81 -16.23
N VAL A 125 -8.45 -6.46 -16.31
CA VAL A 125 -7.27 -6.12 -15.50
C VAL A 125 -6.56 -4.92 -16.09
N GLU A 126 -6.60 -3.81 -15.36
CA GLU A 126 -5.96 -2.55 -15.69
C GLU A 126 -4.68 -2.37 -14.85
N PRO A 127 -3.76 -1.47 -15.26
CA PRO A 127 -2.44 -1.35 -14.62
C PRO A 127 -2.44 -1.09 -13.11
N GLN A 128 -3.37 -0.27 -12.64
CA GLN A 128 -3.48 -0.02 -11.21
C GLN A 128 -4.04 -1.24 -10.46
N SER A 129 -4.97 -2.00 -11.09
CA SER A 129 -5.43 -3.27 -10.55
C SER A 129 -4.28 -4.25 -10.39
N GLU A 130 -3.39 -4.32 -11.38
CA GLU A 130 -2.19 -5.16 -11.34
C GLU A 130 -1.26 -4.77 -10.17
N ASN A 131 -1.03 -3.47 -10.00
CA ASN A 131 -0.19 -2.95 -8.91
C ASN A 131 -0.75 -3.32 -7.53
N VAL A 132 -2.03 -3.01 -7.29
CA VAL A 132 -2.68 -3.32 -6.01
C VAL A 132 -2.72 -4.83 -5.78
N TRP A 133 -2.88 -5.61 -6.85
CA TRP A 133 -2.87 -7.07 -6.78
C TRP A 133 -1.50 -7.61 -6.37
N ARG A 134 -0.41 -7.08 -6.93
CA ARG A 134 0.97 -7.44 -6.56
C ARG A 134 1.28 -7.06 -5.10
N GLN A 135 0.79 -5.92 -4.63
CA GLN A 135 0.92 -5.55 -3.21
C GLN A 135 0.20 -6.54 -2.30
N ALA A 136 -1.00 -6.97 -2.69
CA ALA A 136 -1.73 -7.99 -1.96
C ALA A 136 -1.00 -9.36 -1.99
N ASP A 137 -0.27 -9.68 -3.06
CA ASP A 137 0.61 -10.85 -3.12
C ASP A 137 1.76 -10.77 -2.10
N LYS A 138 2.37 -9.59 -1.93
CA LYS A 138 3.44 -9.35 -0.95
C LYS A 138 3.02 -9.73 0.48
N TYR A 139 1.76 -9.50 0.82
CA TYR A 139 1.19 -9.77 2.14
C TYR A 139 0.37 -11.06 2.19
N ASN A 140 0.38 -11.88 1.14
CA ASN A 140 -0.39 -13.12 1.02
C ASN A 140 -1.88 -12.95 1.38
N VAL A 141 -2.48 -11.81 1.02
CA VAL A 141 -3.88 -11.52 1.32
C VAL A 141 -4.81 -12.37 0.44
N PRO A 142 -5.68 -13.21 1.00
CA PRO A 142 -6.72 -13.94 0.26
C PRO A 142 -7.64 -13.00 -0.51
N ARG A 143 -8.01 -13.36 -1.73
CA ARG A 143 -8.76 -12.48 -2.63
C ARG A 143 -9.88 -13.18 -3.36
N MET A 144 -10.91 -12.39 -3.69
CA MET A 144 -11.93 -12.71 -4.69
C MET A 144 -12.01 -11.59 -5.72
N ALA A 145 -12.57 -11.87 -6.88
CA ALA A 145 -12.75 -10.91 -7.97
C ALA A 145 -14.23 -10.63 -8.20
N PHE A 146 -14.58 -9.35 -8.31
CA PHE A 146 -15.92 -8.90 -8.67
C PHE A 146 -15.85 -8.10 -9.98
N MET A 147 -16.40 -8.67 -11.06
CA MET A 147 -16.50 -8.01 -12.37
C MET A 147 -17.70 -7.09 -12.35
N ASN A 148 -17.43 -5.81 -12.13
CA ASN A 148 -18.41 -4.74 -12.00
C ASN A 148 -18.77 -4.12 -13.36
N LYS A 149 -19.84 -3.34 -13.40
CA LYS A 149 -20.31 -2.61 -14.59
C LYS A 149 -20.70 -3.52 -15.75
N MET A 150 -21.30 -4.67 -15.46
CA MET A 150 -21.85 -5.59 -16.46
C MET A 150 -22.91 -4.95 -17.37
N ASP A 151 -23.44 -3.80 -16.99
CA ASP A 151 -24.41 -2.99 -17.75
C ASP A 151 -23.77 -2.07 -18.80
N LYS A 152 -22.44 -1.96 -18.83
CA LYS A 152 -21.77 -1.12 -19.82
C LYS A 152 -21.58 -1.81 -21.17
N MET A 153 -21.63 -1.01 -22.24
CA MET A 153 -21.32 -1.48 -23.60
C MET A 153 -19.89 -2.03 -23.66
N GLY A 154 -19.72 -3.22 -24.20
CA GLY A 154 -18.42 -3.91 -24.27
C GLY A 154 -18.06 -4.69 -23.02
N ALA A 155 -18.97 -4.82 -22.04
CA ALA A 155 -18.72 -5.65 -20.85
C ALA A 155 -18.55 -7.13 -21.22
N ASP A 156 -17.42 -7.71 -20.83
CA ASP A 156 -17.06 -9.11 -21.08
C ASP A 156 -16.59 -9.79 -19.79
N PHE A 157 -17.47 -10.53 -19.15
CA PHE A 157 -17.16 -11.25 -17.92
C PHE A 157 -16.09 -12.33 -18.12
N PHE A 158 -16.24 -13.15 -19.15
CA PHE A 158 -15.34 -14.29 -19.39
C PHE A 158 -13.95 -13.81 -19.80
N GLY A 159 -13.87 -12.82 -20.69
CA GLY A 159 -12.62 -12.19 -21.09
C GLY A 159 -11.90 -11.53 -19.91
N SER A 160 -12.64 -10.84 -19.04
CA SER A 160 -12.10 -10.22 -17.83
C SER A 160 -11.57 -11.25 -16.83
N CYS A 161 -12.27 -12.36 -16.63
CA CYS A 161 -11.78 -13.47 -15.80
C CYS A 161 -10.53 -14.12 -16.41
N ASN A 162 -10.47 -14.29 -17.74
CA ASN A 162 -9.29 -14.82 -18.41
C ASN A 162 -8.06 -13.91 -18.28
N GLN A 163 -8.25 -12.60 -18.13
CA GLN A 163 -7.14 -11.67 -17.86
C GLN A 163 -6.50 -11.90 -16.48
N LEU A 164 -7.22 -12.46 -15.50
CA LEU A 164 -6.59 -12.88 -14.23
C LEU A 164 -5.54 -13.97 -14.45
N ILE A 165 -5.76 -14.85 -15.44
CA ILE A 165 -4.75 -15.86 -15.83
C ILE A 165 -3.59 -15.19 -16.59
N THR A 166 -3.92 -14.47 -17.66
CA THR A 166 -2.93 -14.00 -18.63
C THR A 166 -2.07 -12.84 -18.14
N LYS A 167 -2.62 -11.95 -17.30
CA LYS A 167 -1.91 -10.77 -16.77
C LYS A 167 -1.43 -10.96 -15.34
N LEU A 168 -2.19 -11.68 -14.50
CA LEU A 168 -1.86 -11.83 -13.08
C LEU A 168 -1.33 -13.23 -12.70
N GLY A 169 -1.40 -14.22 -13.63
CA GLY A 169 -0.94 -15.58 -13.37
C GLY A 169 -1.73 -16.30 -12.27
N LYS A 170 -3.02 -15.97 -12.10
CA LYS A 170 -3.88 -16.52 -11.05
C LYS A 170 -4.88 -17.52 -11.62
N ASN A 171 -5.49 -18.31 -10.74
CA ASN A 171 -6.49 -19.32 -11.07
C ASN A 171 -7.92 -18.79 -10.74
N PRO A 172 -8.63 -18.19 -11.70
CA PRO A 172 -10.01 -17.76 -11.49
C PRO A 172 -10.97 -18.96 -11.45
N VAL A 173 -11.79 -19.03 -10.43
CA VAL A 173 -12.86 -20.02 -10.30
C VAL A 173 -14.20 -19.29 -10.40
N LEU A 174 -14.92 -19.53 -11.49
CA LEU A 174 -16.19 -18.89 -11.73
C LEU A 174 -17.26 -19.55 -10.86
N VAL A 175 -17.80 -18.81 -9.90
CA VAL A 175 -18.89 -19.30 -9.03
C VAL A 175 -20.27 -18.94 -9.55
N GLN A 176 -20.32 -18.03 -10.51
CA GLN A 176 -21.52 -17.59 -11.19
C GLN A 176 -21.21 -17.14 -12.62
N ILE A 177 -22.24 -17.12 -13.46
CA ILE A 177 -22.18 -16.55 -14.80
C ILE A 177 -23.32 -15.54 -15.00
N PRO A 178 -23.13 -14.48 -15.86
CA PRO A 178 -24.13 -13.45 -16.06
C PRO A 178 -25.34 -13.92 -16.87
N ILE A 179 -26.53 -13.37 -16.56
CA ILE A 179 -27.73 -13.47 -17.39
C ILE A 179 -27.86 -12.18 -18.19
N GLY A 180 -27.57 -12.26 -19.48
CA GLY A 180 -27.50 -11.11 -20.37
C GLY A 180 -26.18 -10.33 -20.22
N LYS A 181 -25.98 -9.34 -21.04
CA LYS A 181 -24.83 -8.43 -21.03
C LYS A 181 -25.27 -7.03 -21.38
N GLU A 182 -24.46 -6.05 -21.03
CA GLU A 182 -24.74 -4.64 -21.31
C GLU A 182 -26.12 -4.22 -20.78
N ASP A 183 -26.93 -3.50 -21.56
CA ASP A 183 -28.27 -3.08 -21.16
C ASP A 183 -29.23 -4.25 -20.86
N GLU A 184 -28.92 -5.45 -21.36
CA GLU A 184 -29.71 -6.66 -21.12
C GLU A 184 -29.26 -7.44 -19.88
N PHE A 185 -28.26 -6.97 -19.14
CA PHE A 185 -27.82 -7.61 -17.90
C PHE A 185 -28.93 -7.56 -16.84
N LYS A 186 -29.47 -8.74 -16.50
CA LYS A 186 -30.63 -8.88 -15.60
C LYS A 186 -30.27 -9.51 -14.27
N GLY A 187 -29.26 -10.39 -14.26
CA GLY A 187 -28.97 -11.20 -13.10
C GLY A 187 -27.80 -12.14 -13.30
N ILE A 188 -27.75 -13.17 -12.46
CA ILE A 188 -26.67 -14.16 -12.47
C ILE A 188 -27.24 -15.58 -12.37
N ILE A 189 -26.49 -16.56 -12.84
CA ILE A 189 -26.71 -17.98 -12.56
C ILE A 189 -25.69 -18.40 -11.52
N ASP A 190 -26.15 -18.88 -10.37
CA ASP A 190 -25.32 -19.50 -9.34
C ASP A 190 -24.94 -20.91 -9.80
N LEU A 191 -23.67 -21.16 -9.99
CA LEU A 191 -23.16 -22.43 -10.53
C LEU A 191 -23.14 -23.56 -9.49
N PHE A 192 -23.15 -23.27 -8.20
CA PHE A 192 -23.27 -24.29 -7.17
C PHE A 192 -24.71 -24.81 -7.03
N GLU A 193 -25.66 -23.87 -7.03
CA GLU A 193 -27.08 -24.18 -6.85
C GLU A 193 -27.79 -24.50 -8.16
N MET A 194 -27.21 -24.16 -9.31
CA MET A 194 -27.79 -24.25 -10.65
C MET A 194 -29.14 -23.56 -10.71
N LYS A 195 -29.19 -22.33 -10.18
CA LYS A 195 -30.40 -21.47 -10.17
C LYS A 195 -30.09 -20.09 -10.76
N ALA A 196 -31.12 -19.50 -11.37
CA ALA A 196 -31.05 -18.13 -11.86
C ALA A 196 -31.56 -17.15 -10.78
N TYR A 197 -30.81 -16.06 -10.61
CA TYR A 197 -31.13 -14.93 -9.73
C TYR A 197 -31.28 -13.69 -10.58
N VAL A 198 -32.51 -13.17 -10.68
CA VAL A 198 -32.84 -11.97 -11.45
C VAL A 198 -33.16 -10.84 -10.48
N PHE A 199 -32.43 -9.72 -10.63
CA PHE A 199 -32.57 -8.56 -9.76
C PHE A 199 -33.54 -7.56 -10.38
N ASN A 200 -34.69 -7.37 -9.75
CA ASN A 200 -35.75 -6.49 -10.20
C ASN A 200 -35.79 -5.19 -9.38
N GLY A 201 -36.49 -4.19 -9.91
CA GLY A 201 -36.66 -2.90 -9.26
C GLY A 201 -35.41 -2.01 -9.27
N ASP A 202 -35.61 -0.73 -8.97
CA ASP A 202 -34.54 0.28 -9.00
C ASP A 202 -33.48 0.09 -7.87
N LYS A 203 -33.87 -0.63 -6.83
CA LYS A 203 -33.00 -0.88 -5.65
C LYS A 203 -32.37 -2.27 -5.64
N GLY A 204 -32.74 -3.14 -6.58
CA GLY A 204 -32.24 -4.51 -6.64
C GLY A 204 -32.56 -5.38 -5.41
N ASP A 205 -33.53 -5.00 -4.61
CA ASP A 205 -33.98 -5.69 -3.40
C ASP A 205 -35.10 -6.72 -3.67
N ASP A 206 -35.70 -6.72 -4.86
CA ASP A 206 -36.62 -7.72 -5.32
C ASP A 206 -35.89 -8.76 -6.18
N ILE A 207 -35.49 -9.85 -5.55
CA ILE A 207 -34.72 -10.93 -6.19
C ILE A 207 -35.66 -12.08 -6.53
N GLU A 208 -35.82 -12.32 -7.82
CA GLU A 208 -36.54 -13.48 -8.33
C GLU A 208 -35.59 -14.64 -8.55
N VAL A 209 -35.85 -15.76 -7.86
CA VAL A 209 -35.06 -16.99 -7.98
C VAL A 209 -35.87 -18.02 -8.78
N GLY A 210 -35.27 -18.55 -9.82
CA GLY A 210 -35.94 -19.45 -10.73
C GLY A 210 -35.03 -20.44 -11.45
N GLU A 211 -35.60 -21.10 -12.45
CA GLU A 211 -34.84 -21.99 -13.32
C GLU A 211 -33.91 -21.20 -14.27
N ILE A 212 -32.85 -21.85 -14.69
CA ILE A 212 -31.89 -21.28 -15.65
C ILE A 212 -32.61 -21.09 -17.00
N PRO A 213 -32.47 -19.92 -17.65
CA PRO A 213 -33.01 -19.69 -18.98
C PRO A 213 -32.54 -20.77 -19.97
N ALA A 214 -33.45 -21.23 -20.83
CA ALA A 214 -33.18 -22.38 -21.70
C ALA A 214 -32.01 -22.17 -22.67
N ASP A 215 -31.75 -20.93 -23.06
CA ASP A 215 -30.64 -20.51 -23.92
C ASP A 215 -29.27 -20.49 -23.20
N LEU A 216 -29.25 -20.45 -21.87
CA LEU A 216 -28.05 -20.44 -21.05
C LEU A 216 -27.77 -21.78 -20.34
N LYS A 217 -28.67 -22.75 -20.51
CA LYS A 217 -28.62 -24.02 -19.78
C LYS A 217 -27.36 -24.83 -20.10
N ASP A 218 -27.04 -24.98 -21.37
CA ASP A 218 -25.85 -25.73 -21.81
C ASP A 218 -24.56 -25.06 -21.34
N GLN A 219 -24.51 -23.71 -21.37
CA GLN A 219 -23.39 -22.94 -20.86
C GLN A 219 -23.25 -23.06 -19.33
N ALA A 220 -24.35 -23.02 -18.61
CA ALA A 220 -24.35 -23.19 -17.16
C ALA A 220 -23.86 -24.58 -16.75
N GLU A 221 -24.29 -25.63 -17.45
CA GLU A 221 -23.82 -27.00 -17.24
C GLU A 221 -22.31 -27.13 -17.52
N GLU A 222 -21.81 -26.57 -18.63
CA GLU A 222 -20.37 -26.55 -18.92
C GLU A 222 -19.53 -25.88 -17.82
N TYR A 223 -19.97 -24.73 -17.34
CA TYR A 223 -19.23 -24.01 -16.28
C TYR A 223 -19.43 -24.64 -14.89
N HIS A 224 -20.55 -25.30 -14.64
CA HIS A 224 -20.76 -26.10 -13.44
C HIS A 224 -19.77 -27.28 -13.37
N ASP A 225 -19.63 -28.03 -14.47
CA ASP A 225 -18.66 -29.14 -14.53
C ASP A 225 -17.23 -28.65 -14.34
N LYS A 226 -16.85 -27.53 -14.95
CA LYS A 226 -15.55 -26.87 -14.72
C LYS A 226 -15.36 -26.45 -13.26
N LEU A 227 -16.38 -25.91 -12.63
CA LEU A 227 -16.35 -25.52 -11.22
C LEU A 227 -16.09 -26.72 -10.31
N ILE A 228 -16.78 -27.86 -10.56
CA ILE A 228 -16.56 -29.10 -9.81
C ILE A 228 -15.13 -29.58 -9.96
N GLU A 229 -14.62 -29.65 -11.19
CA GLU A 229 -13.23 -30.05 -11.48
C GLU A 229 -12.22 -29.14 -10.76
N GLN A 230 -12.36 -27.83 -10.90
CA GLN A 230 -11.48 -26.86 -10.26
C GLN A 230 -11.54 -26.94 -8.71
N CYS A 231 -12.73 -27.16 -8.13
CA CYS A 231 -12.85 -27.34 -6.68
C CYS A 231 -12.25 -28.66 -6.21
N ALA A 232 -12.40 -29.73 -6.98
CA ALA A 232 -11.79 -31.02 -6.67
C ALA A 232 -10.25 -30.95 -6.68
N GLU A 233 -9.65 -30.18 -7.58
CA GLU A 233 -8.19 -29.95 -7.64
C GLU A 233 -7.62 -29.24 -6.39
N LEU A 234 -8.46 -28.56 -5.60
CA LEU A 234 -8.03 -27.83 -4.39
C LEU A 234 -7.97 -28.69 -3.13
N ASP A 235 -8.47 -29.93 -3.18
CA ASP A 235 -8.51 -30.83 -2.03
C ASP A 235 -8.28 -32.28 -2.44
N GLU A 236 -7.30 -32.95 -1.80
CA GLU A 236 -6.90 -34.32 -2.16
C GLU A 236 -8.03 -35.34 -1.98
N ASP A 237 -8.85 -35.20 -0.92
CA ASP A 237 -9.95 -36.12 -0.65
C ASP A 237 -11.07 -35.94 -1.70
N LEU A 238 -11.33 -34.72 -2.13
CA LEU A 238 -12.31 -34.43 -3.19
C LEU A 238 -11.79 -34.88 -4.56
N MET A 239 -10.51 -34.77 -4.82
CA MET A 239 -9.89 -35.25 -6.04
C MET A 239 -10.03 -36.79 -6.15
N GLU A 240 -9.83 -37.51 -5.04
CA GLU A 240 -10.02 -38.98 -5.02
C GLU A 240 -11.48 -39.36 -5.28
N LYS A 241 -12.46 -38.65 -4.66
CA LYS A 241 -13.89 -38.87 -4.93
C LYS A 241 -14.24 -38.58 -6.39
N PHE A 242 -13.72 -37.47 -6.94
CA PHE A 242 -13.97 -37.11 -8.34
C PHE A 242 -13.46 -38.16 -9.32
N PHE A 243 -12.29 -38.70 -9.11
CA PHE A 243 -11.76 -39.79 -9.95
C PHE A 243 -12.48 -41.14 -9.80
N ASN A 244 -13.17 -41.33 -8.68
CA ASN A 244 -13.97 -42.52 -8.41
C ASN A 244 -15.43 -42.36 -8.87
N ASP A 245 -15.78 -41.28 -9.57
CA ASP A 245 -17.15 -40.96 -9.97
C ASP A 245 -18.15 -40.91 -8.78
N GLU A 246 -17.65 -40.53 -7.58
CA GLU A 246 -18.48 -40.31 -6.41
C GLU A 246 -19.15 -38.92 -6.44
N GLU A 247 -20.37 -38.80 -5.88
CA GLU A 247 -21.09 -37.57 -5.81
C GLU A 247 -20.38 -36.57 -4.87
N LEU A 248 -20.03 -35.39 -5.38
CA LEU A 248 -19.49 -34.27 -4.60
C LEU A 248 -20.62 -33.34 -4.17
N THR A 249 -20.74 -33.12 -2.89
CA THR A 249 -21.79 -32.24 -2.36
C THR A 249 -21.40 -30.75 -2.43
N VAL A 250 -22.38 -29.87 -2.59
CA VAL A 250 -22.17 -28.41 -2.63
C VAL A 250 -21.40 -27.89 -1.39
N PRO A 251 -21.69 -28.33 -0.16
CA PRO A 251 -20.90 -27.92 1.00
C PRO A 251 -19.42 -28.31 0.92
N GLU A 252 -19.11 -29.51 0.42
CA GLU A 252 -17.72 -29.98 0.23
C GLU A 252 -16.99 -29.12 -0.81
N LEU A 253 -17.61 -28.85 -1.95
CA LEU A 253 -17.08 -28.00 -3.00
C LEU A 253 -16.81 -26.57 -2.51
N LYS A 254 -17.76 -25.97 -1.78
CA LYS A 254 -17.61 -24.65 -1.17
C LYS A 254 -16.49 -24.62 -0.12
N ALA A 255 -16.33 -25.67 0.67
CA ALA A 255 -15.26 -25.78 1.65
C ALA A 255 -13.88 -25.85 0.98
N ALA A 256 -13.76 -26.62 -0.11
CA ALA A 256 -12.52 -26.70 -0.89
C ALA A 256 -12.18 -25.35 -1.54
N LEU A 257 -13.16 -24.66 -2.14
CA LEU A 257 -12.95 -23.34 -2.71
C LEU A 257 -12.55 -22.31 -1.65
N ARG A 258 -13.16 -22.36 -0.45
CA ARG A 258 -12.74 -21.53 0.68
C ARG A 258 -11.29 -21.77 1.06
N LYS A 259 -10.88 -23.04 1.18
CA LYS A 259 -9.49 -23.44 1.47
C LYS A 259 -8.54 -22.88 0.42
N GLY A 260 -8.83 -23.11 -0.87
CA GLY A 260 -8.02 -22.59 -1.96
C GLY A 260 -7.97 -21.06 -2.02
N THR A 261 -9.06 -20.37 -1.64
CA THR A 261 -9.08 -18.91 -1.54
C THR A 261 -8.17 -18.41 -0.42
N ILE A 262 -8.23 -19.03 0.76
CA ILE A 262 -7.38 -18.67 1.91
C ILE A 262 -5.91 -18.94 1.60
N GLU A 263 -5.59 -20.03 0.93
CA GLU A 263 -4.23 -20.37 0.50
C GLU A 263 -3.75 -19.57 -0.72
N GLY A 264 -4.64 -18.79 -1.35
CA GLY A 264 -4.32 -17.97 -2.52
C GLY A 264 -4.16 -18.76 -3.83
N THR A 265 -4.55 -20.03 -3.85
CA THR A 265 -4.48 -20.93 -5.02
C THR A 265 -5.68 -20.81 -5.95
N ALA A 266 -6.81 -20.27 -5.46
CA ALA A 266 -8.03 -20.05 -6.21
C ALA A 266 -8.59 -18.65 -5.96
N ILE A 267 -9.15 -18.04 -7.00
CA ILE A 267 -9.79 -16.72 -6.94
C ILE A 267 -11.27 -16.87 -7.33
N PRO A 268 -12.20 -16.87 -6.38
CA PRO A 268 -13.62 -16.85 -6.69
C PRO A 268 -13.99 -15.63 -7.52
N CYS A 269 -14.64 -15.83 -8.67
CA CYS A 269 -15.04 -14.77 -9.59
C CYS A 269 -16.56 -14.62 -9.62
N LEU A 270 -16.99 -13.37 -9.39
CA LEU A 270 -18.37 -12.95 -9.39
C LEU A 270 -18.59 -11.80 -10.38
N CYS A 271 -19.85 -11.52 -10.72
CA CYS A 271 -20.19 -10.38 -11.56
C CYS A 271 -21.40 -9.62 -11.06
N GLY A 272 -21.52 -8.38 -11.50
CA GLY A 272 -22.66 -7.53 -11.18
C GLY A 272 -22.53 -6.12 -11.73
N THR A 273 -23.42 -5.27 -11.33
CA THR A 273 -23.34 -3.83 -11.55
C THR A 273 -23.80 -3.10 -10.30
N ALA A 274 -22.82 -2.54 -9.59
CA ALA A 274 -23.08 -1.77 -8.38
C ALA A 274 -23.98 -0.55 -8.67
N TYR A 275 -23.77 0.12 -9.80
CA TYR A 275 -24.56 1.30 -10.19
C TYR A 275 -26.04 0.96 -10.41
N LYS A 276 -26.35 -0.18 -11.01
CA LYS A 276 -27.71 -0.67 -11.24
C LYS A 276 -28.24 -1.55 -10.11
N ASN A 277 -27.52 -1.65 -8.99
CA ASN A 277 -27.94 -2.38 -7.79
C ASN A 277 -28.17 -3.89 -8.02
N LYS A 278 -27.34 -4.56 -8.84
CA LYS A 278 -27.47 -5.98 -9.17
C LYS A 278 -26.21 -6.76 -8.80
N GLY A 279 -26.38 -7.87 -8.08
CA GLY A 279 -25.32 -8.83 -7.75
C GLY A 279 -24.56 -8.54 -6.45
N VAL A 280 -24.80 -7.43 -5.75
CA VAL A 280 -24.06 -7.04 -4.55
C VAL A 280 -24.41 -7.92 -3.34
N GLN A 281 -25.65 -8.34 -3.19
CA GLN A 281 -26.07 -9.25 -2.11
C GLN A 281 -25.35 -10.61 -2.23
N LYS A 282 -25.23 -11.13 -3.46
CA LYS A 282 -24.47 -12.37 -3.71
C LYS A 282 -22.97 -12.23 -3.47
N LEU A 283 -22.42 -11.04 -3.65
CA LEU A 283 -21.04 -10.75 -3.24
C LEU A 283 -20.90 -10.79 -1.71
N LEU A 284 -21.85 -10.25 -0.96
CA LEU A 284 -21.84 -10.33 0.51
C LEU A 284 -21.94 -11.77 1.01
N ASP A 285 -22.78 -12.60 0.40
CA ASP A 285 -22.84 -14.03 0.70
C ASP A 285 -21.49 -14.71 0.43
N ALA A 286 -20.86 -14.42 -0.72
CA ALA A 286 -19.57 -14.97 -1.10
C ALA A 286 -18.43 -14.50 -0.15
N VAL A 287 -18.47 -13.27 0.36
CA VAL A 287 -17.52 -12.78 1.37
C VAL A 287 -17.62 -13.65 2.63
N ILE A 288 -18.82 -14.00 3.08
CA ILE A 288 -19.01 -14.86 4.25
C ILE A 288 -18.54 -16.29 3.95
N GLU A 289 -18.87 -16.82 2.77
CA GLU A 289 -18.56 -18.19 2.39
C GLU A 289 -17.07 -18.43 2.13
N TYR A 290 -16.38 -17.52 1.43
CA TYR A 290 -15.02 -17.78 0.93
C TYR A 290 -13.92 -16.97 1.61
N MET A 291 -14.22 -15.79 2.19
CA MET A 291 -13.20 -15.00 2.87
C MET A 291 -12.88 -15.56 4.26
N PRO A 292 -11.61 -15.46 4.69
CA PRO A 292 -11.19 -15.96 5.99
C PRO A 292 -11.80 -15.17 7.16
N ALA A 293 -11.98 -15.85 8.26
CA ALA A 293 -12.12 -15.24 9.57
C ALA A 293 -10.71 -14.97 10.15
N PRO A 294 -10.57 -14.14 11.19
CA PRO A 294 -9.27 -13.92 11.84
C PRO A 294 -8.60 -15.19 12.38
N THR A 295 -9.38 -16.26 12.60
CA THR A 295 -8.89 -17.58 13.03
C THR A 295 -8.38 -18.47 11.90
N ASP A 296 -8.68 -18.14 10.66
CA ASP A 296 -8.30 -18.93 9.49
C ASP A 296 -6.95 -18.50 8.89
N ILE A 297 -6.47 -17.33 9.29
CA ILE A 297 -5.16 -16.81 8.87
C ILE A 297 -4.05 -17.28 9.83
N PRO A 298 -2.80 -17.38 9.37
CA PRO A 298 -1.68 -17.72 10.23
C PRO A 298 -1.57 -16.80 11.44
N ASP A 299 -1.16 -17.37 12.58
CA ASP A 299 -0.86 -16.61 13.77
C ASP A 299 0.20 -15.53 13.49
N ILE A 300 0.04 -14.35 14.09
CA ILE A 300 1.00 -13.26 13.84
C ILE A 300 2.30 -13.51 14.60
N THR A 301 3.40 -13.29 13.91
CA THR A 301 4.75 -13.32 14.49
C THR A 301 5.26 -11.91 14.77
N GLY A 302 6.06 -11.79 15.79
CA GLY A 302 6.75 -10.56 16.15
C GLY A 302 8.06 -10.89 16.85
N VAL A 303 8.75 -9.88 17.34
CA VAL A 303 9.99 -10.05 18.12
C VAL A 303 9.84 -9.42 19.50
N ASP A 304 10.43 -10.06 20.51
CA ASP A 304 10.52 -9.48 21.85
C ASP A 304 11.67 -8.46 21.97
N GLU A 305 11.87 -7.92 23.17
CA GLU A 305 12.95 -6.94 23.43
C GLU A 305 14.36 -7.53 23.25
N ASP A 306 14.50 -8.85 23.32
CA ASP A 306 15.76 -9.58 23.14
C ASP A 306 15.99 -10.01 21.66
N GLY A 307 15.01 -9.74 20.78
CA GLY A 307 15.05 -10.12 19.36
C GLY A 307 14.64 -11.57 19.08
N ASN A 308 14.04 -12.27 20.06
CA ASN A 308 13.52 -13.60 19.81
C ASN A 308 12.14 -13.53 19.16
N GLU A 309 11.86 -14.49 18.29
CA GLU A 309 10.56 -14.62 17.65
C GLU A 309 9.48 -15.01 18.65
N VAL A 310 8.39 -14.28 18.64
CA VAL A 310 7.21 -14.50 19.47
C VAL A 310 5.98 -14.63 18.61
N VAL A 311 5.23 -15.73 18.79
CA VAL A 311 3.96 -15.96 18.10
C VAL A 311 2.80 -15.51 18.98
N ARG A 312 1.82 -14.81 18.40
CA ARG A 312 0.56 -14.42 19.05
C ARG A 312 -0.62 -15.05 18.33
N LYS A 313 -1.40 -15.85 19.04
CA LYS A 313 -2.60 -16.49 18.50
C LYS A 313 -3.77 -15.52 18.45
N SER A 314 -4.61 -15.67 17.44
CA SER A 314 -5.89 -14.95 17.36
C SER A 314 -6.87 -15.47 18.43
N SER A 315 -6.69 -15.02 19.68
CA SER A 315 -7.51 -15.42 20.84
C SER A 315 -7.66 -14.25 21.81
N ASP A 316 -8.83 -14.17 22.48
CA ASP A 316 -9.10 -13.18 23.51
C ASP A 316 -8.35 -13.45 24.82
N ASP A 317 -7.88 -14.70 25.03
CA ASP A 317 -7.16 -15.15 26.23
C ASP A 317 -5.64 -14.91 26.16
N GLU A 318 -5.12 -14.53 24.99
CA GLU A 318 -3.72 -14.18 24.79
C GLU A 318 -3.39 -12.78 25.35
N PRO A 319 -2.10 -12.47 25.61
CA PRO A 319 -1.68 -11.11 25.90
C PRO A 319 -2.06 -10.15 24.78
N PHE A 320 -2.50 -8.95 25.12
CA PHE A 320 -2.93 -7.95 24.14
C PHE A 320 -1.77 -7.55 23.22
N SER A 321 -2.03 -7.60 21.92
CA SER A 321 -1.17 -7.00 20.90
C SER A 321 -2.00 -6.44 19.74
N ALA A 322 -1.64 -5.27 19.26
CA ALA A 322 -2.32 -4.59 18.15
C ALA A 322 -1.33 -3.74 17.34
N LEU A 323 -1.63 -3.56 16.07
CA LEU A 323 -0.87 -2.71 15.15
C LEU A 323 -1.65 -1.44 14.83
N ALA A 324 -1.04 -0.29 15.07
CA ALA A 324 -1.56 1.01 14.65
C ALA A 324 -1.27 1.20 13.16
N PHE A 325 -2.29 1.13 12.32
CA PHE A 325 -2.11 1.18 10.87
C PHE A 325 -2.47 2.52 10.23
N LYS A 326 -3.16 3.40 10.96
CA LYS A 326 -3.53 4.72 10.48
C LYS A 326 -3.66 5.71 11.62
N ILE A 327 -3.10 6.91 11.42
CA ILE A 327 -3.31 8.06 12.30
C ILE A 327 -4.16 9.09 11.56
N MET A 328 -5.08 9.71 12.24
CA MET A 328 -5.92 10.79 11.73
C MET A 328 -6.06 11.89 12.78
N THR A 329 -6.01 13.13 12.36
CA THR A 329 -6.29 14.26 13.23
C THR A 329 -7.75 14.71 13.07
N ASP A 330 -8.49 14.65 14.15
CA ASP A 330 -9.89 15.04 14.19
C ASP A 330 -10.04 16.39 14.91
N PRO A 331 -10.83 17.33 14.35
CA PRO A 331 -10.99 18.66 14.95
C PRO A 331 -11.61 18.65 16.35
N PHE A 332 -12.39 17.62 16.70
CA PHE A 332 -13.17 17.56 17.94
C PHE A 332 -12.53 16.68 19.02
N VAL A 333 -11.94 15.57 18.61
CA VAL A 333 -11.37 14.58 19.55
C VAL A 333 -9.84 14.52 19.53
N GLY A 334 -9.21 15.25 18.60
CA GLY A 334 -7.77 15.28 18.45
C GLY A 334 -7.23 14.06 17.70
N LYS A 335 -6.09 13.55 18.11
CA LYS A 335 -5.43 12.40 17.45
C LYS A 335 -6.21 11.10 17.65
N LEU A 336 -6.56 10.47 16.55
CA LEU A 336 -7.17 9.15 16.44
C LEU A 336 -6.13 8.17 15.89
N ALA A 337 -5.87 7.08 16.63
CA ALA A 337 -5.04 5.99 16.17
C ALA A 337 -5.93 4.78 15.83
N PHE A 338 -6.03 4.46 14.55
CA PHE A 338 -6.70 3.25 14.09
C PHE A 338 -5.77 2.07 14.28
N PHE A 339 -6.28 1.02 14.89
CA PHE A 339 -5.50 -0.18 15.18
C PHE A 339 -6.30 -1.45 14.94
N ARG A 340 -5.58 -2.51 14.56
CA ARG A 340 -6.11 -3.87 14.53
C ARG A 340 -5.59 -4.65 15.72
N VAL A 341 -6.48 -5.31 16.44
CA VAL A 341 -6.14 -6.24 17.52
C VAL A 341 -5.83 -7.62 16.90
N TYR A 342 -4.63 -8.12 17.15
CA TYR A 342 -4.23 -9.46 16.73
C TYR A 342 -4.41 -10.50 17.83
N SER A 343 -4.19 -10.13 19.07
CA SER A 343 -4.36 -11.02 20.23
C SER A 343 -4.87 -10.26 21.44
N GLY A 344 -5.53 -10.97 22.32
CA GLY A 344 -5.99 -10.47 23.61
C GLY A 344 -7.13 -9.46 23.51
N THR A 345 -7.31 -8.72 24.59
CA THR A 345 -8.39 -7.72 24.72
C THR A 345 -7.89 -6.44 25.36
N LEU A 346 -8.53 -5.31 25.01
CA LEU A 346 -8.19 -4.00 25.56
C LEU A 346 -9.44 -3.25 26.03
N ASN A 347 -9.39 -2.71 27.26
CA ASN A 347 -10.47 -1.87 27.81
C ASN A 347 -10.15 -0.38 27.62
N GLY A 348 -11.17 0.42 27.37
CA GLY A 348 -11.06 1.88 27.43
C GLY A 348 -10.56 2.34 28.80
N GLY A 349 -9.74 3.38 28.84
CA GLY A 349 -9.15 3.92 30.06
C GLY A 349 -7.92 3.19 30.59
N SER A 350 -7.53 2.05 29.99
CA SER A 350 -6.36 1.25 30.39
C SER A 350 -5.05 1.81 29.81
N TYR A 351 -3.94 1.18 30.20
CA TYR A 351 -2.61 1.52 29.70
C TYR A 351 -2.12 0.44 28.74
N VAL A 352 -1.33 0.85 27.76
CA VAL A 352 -0.64 0.00 26.81
C VAL A 352 0.82 0.43 26.70
N LEU A 353 1.68 -0.50 26.27
CA LEU A 353 3.06 -0.22 25.89
C LEU A 353 3.11 0.03 24.39
N ASN A 354 3.66 1.16 23.96
CA ASN A 354 4.16 1.32 22.59
C ASN A 354 5.51 0.62 22.52
N ALA A 355 5.55 -0.56 21.92
CA ALA A 355 6.73 -1.42 21.92
C ALA A 355 7.88 -0.83 21.11
N ASN A 356 7.61 -0.18 19.96
CA ASN A 356 8.63 0.42 19.11
C ASN A 356 9.38 1.57 19.81
N LYS A 357 8.71 2.29 20.70
CA LYS A 357 9.29 3.44 21.44
C LYS A 357 9.60 3.15 22.90
N ASN A 358 9.26 1.95 23.34
CA ASN A 358 9.36 1.50 24.74
C ASN A 358 8.77 2.54 25.73
N LYS A 359 7.55 3.01 25.43
CA LYS A 359 6.85 4.01 26.23
C LYS A 359 5.41 3.61 26.51
N LYS A 360 5.00 3.81 27.76
CA LYS A 360 3.63 3.56 28.22
C LYS A 360 2.72 4.71 27.84
N GLU A 361 1.56 4.38 27.28
CA GLU A 361 0.51 5.34 26.92
C GLU A 361 -0.83 4.95 27.54
N ARG A 362 -1.69 5.92 27.74
CA ARG A 362 -3.05 5.67 28.21
C ARG A 362 -4.03 5.74 27.06
N VAL A 363 -4.78 4.67 26.86
CA VAL A 363 -5.94 4.63 25.96
C VAL A 363 -7.08 5.37 26.66
N GLY A 364 -7.50 6.50 26.13
CA GLY A 364 -8.61 7.26 26.70
C GLY A 364 -9.95 6.60 26.40
N ARG A 365 -10.42 6.72 25.17
CA ARG A 365 -11.64 6.12 24.65
C ARG A 365 -11.35 5.24 23.46
N ILE A 366 -12.17 4.20 23.28
CA ILE A 366 -12.12 3.36 22.08
C ILE A 366 -13.39 3.62 21.29
N LEU A 367 -13.22 3.81 20.00
CA LEU A 367 -14.29 4.15 19.05
C LEU A 367 -14.40 3.07 17.98
N GLN A 368 -15.60 2.57 17.77
CA GLN A 368 -15.93 1.79 16.60
C GLN A 368 -16.48 2.72 15.52
N MET A 369 -15.99 2.57 14.32
CA MET A 369 -16.40 3.39 13.19
C MET A 369 -17.58 2.74 12.46
N HIS A 370 -18.63 3.52 12.22
CA HIS A 370 -19.78 3.16 11.40
C HIS A 370 -19.97 4.26 10.35
N ALA A 371 -19.29 4.12 9.23
CA ALA A 371 -19.23 5.18 8.22
C ALA A 371 -18.81 6.54 8.86
N ASN A 372 -19.69 7.55 8.81
CA ASN A 372 -19.43 8.87 9.42
C ASN A 372 -19.74 8.95 10.92
N GLN A 373 -20.28 7.90 11.51
CA GLN A 373 -20.65 7.88 12.91
C GLN A 373 -19.59 7.16 13.75
N ARG A 374 -19.38 7.65 14.96
CA ARG A 374 -18.45 7.11 15.94
C ARG A 374 -19.24 6.60 17.11
N LYS A 375 -19.12 5.32 17.40
CA LYS A 375 -19.71 4.69 18.57
C LYS A 375 -18.61 4.41 19.59
N GLU A 376 -18.72 4.97 20.77
CA GLU A 376 -17.82 4.63 21.88
C GLU A 376 -18.13 3.22 22.37
N ILE A 377 -17.07 2.43 22.53
CA ILE A 377 -17.13 1.07 23.04
C ILE A 377 -16.18 0.89 24.22
N ASP A 378 -16.58 0.09 25.17
CA ASP A 378 -15.82 -0.11 26.42
C ASP A 378 -14.61 -1.03 26.23
N LYS A 379 -14.69 -1.97 25.28
CA LYS A 379 -13.72 -3.03 25.11
C LYS A 379 -13.61 -3.47 23.66
N VAL A 380 -12.39 -3.80 23.24
CA VAL A 380 -12.09 -4.49 21.96
C VAL A 380 -11.49 -5.86 22.22
N TYR A 381 -11.64 -6.72 21.25
CA TYR A 381 -11.28 -8.12 21.28
C TYR A 381 -10.33 -8.48 20.14
N SER A 382 -9.68 -9.64 20.20
CA SER A 382 -8.88 -10.16 19.09
C SER A 382 -9.66 -10.12 17.76
N GLY A 383 -9.01 -9.74 16.67
CA GLY A 383 -9.60 -9.59 15.34
C GLY A 383 -10.40 -8.29 15.13
N ASP A 384 -10.58 -7.45 16.16
CA ASP A 384 -11.30 -6.18 16.02
C ASP A 384 -10.45 -5.10 15.35
N ILE A 385 -11.13 -4.23 14.62
CA ILE A 385 -10.58 -2.98 14.09
C ILE A 385 -11.31 -1.83 14.78
N ALA A 386 -10.55 -0.94 15.41
CA ALA A 386 -11.10 0.19 16.16
C ALA A 386 -10.15 1.41 16.11
N ALA A 387 -10.61 2.53 16.65
CA ALA A 387 -9.80 3.73 16.81
C ALA A 387 -9.66 4.08 18.30
N ALA A 388 -8.45 4.47 18.72
CA ALA A 388 -8.18 4.93 20.08
C ALA A 388 -7.96 6.44 20.12
N VAL A 389 -8.53 7.08 21.14
CA VAL A 389 -8.23 8.45 21.52
C VAL A 389 -7.30 8.46 22.72
N GLY A 390 -6.30 9.32 22.72
CA GLY A 390 -5.40 9.49 23.87
C GLY A 390 -3.99 8.96 23.66
N LEU A 391 -3.74 8.22 22.59
CA LEU A 391 -2.39 7.79 22.19
C LEU A 391 -1.66 8.97 21.55
N LYS A 392 -0.71 9.55 22.27
CA LYS A 392 -0.02 10.80 21.88
C LYS A 392 1.22 10.55 21.03
N ILE A 393 1.99 9.51 21.38
CA ILE A 393 3.27 9.20 20.74
C ILE A 393 3.16 8.11 19.69
N THR A 394 2.11 7.29 19.71
CA THR A 394 1.87 6.23 18.73
C THR A 394 1.69 6.83 17.34
N VAL A 395 2.42 6.32 16.38
CA VAL A 395 2.33 6.67 14.94
C VAL A 395 1.96 5.45 14.12
N THR A 396 1.75 5.64 12.83
CA THR A 396 1.46 4.55 11.89
C THR A 396 2.62 3.56 11.86
N GLY A 397 2.32 2.27 11.97
CA GLY A 397 3.30 1.18 12.02
C GLY A 397 3.74 0.79 13.43
N ASP A 398 3.39 1.57 14.46
CA ASP A 398 3.73 1.21 15.84
C ASP A 398 2.89 0.05 16.36
N THR A 399 3.51 -0.83 17.13
CA THR A 399 2.84 -1.88 17.89
C THR A 399 2.48 -1.36 19.28
N ILE A 400 1.21 -1.56 19.67
CA ILE A 400 0.73 -1.36 21.04
C ILE A 400 0.39 -2.70 21.66
N CYS A 401 0.92 -2.98 22.84
CA CYS A 401 0.80 -4.30 23.46
C CYS A 401 0.66 -4.23 24.99
N ASP A 402 0.49 -5.41 25.59
CA ASP A 402 0.55 -5.60 27.03
C ASP A 402 1.94 -5.27 27.58
N GLU A 403 2.00 -4.55 28.68
CA GLU A 403 3.25 -4.09 29.30
C GLU A 403 4.11 -5.25 29.84
N GLN A 404 3.48 -6.36 30.24
CA GLN A 404 4.17 -7.51 30.84
C GLN A 404 4.66 -8.51 29.78
N HIS A 405 4.11 -8.41 28.57
CA HIS A 405 4.41 -9.31 27.45
C HIS A 405 4.72 -8.49 26.18
N PRO A 406 5.81 -7.71 26.20
CA PRO A 406 6.14 -6.85 25.06
C PRO A 406 6.41 -7.68 23.81
N VAL A 407 5.95 -7.15 22.69
CA VAL A 407 6.18 -7.70 21.35
C VAL A 407 6.16 -6.57 20.35
N ILE A 408 7.07 -6.58 19.40
CA ILE A 408 7.06 -5.73 18.23
C ILE A 408 6.59 -6.62 17.08
N LEU A 409 5.40 -6.33 16.56
CA LEU A 409 4.90 -6.99 15.36
C LEU A 409 5.71 -6.48 14.17
N GLU A 410 5.69 -7.21 13.07
CA GLU A 410 6.41 -6.84 11.84
C GLU A 410 6.13 -5.37 11.47
N SER A 411 7.20 -4.59 11.30
CA SER A 411 7.11 -3.17 10.96
C SER A 411 6.68 -2.98 9.49
N MET A 412 5.92 -1.90 9.26
CA MET A 412 5.64 -1.45 7.90
C MET A 412 6.83 -0.67 7.36
N GLU A 413 7.30 -1.03 6.17
CA GLU A 413 8.28 -0.25 5.43
C GLU A 413 7.56 0.75 4.53
N PHE A 414 7.97 2.00 4.55
CA PHE A 414 7.38 3.05 3.74
C PHE A 414 8.39 3.53 2.69
N PRO A 415 7.97 3.69 1.43
CA PRO A 415 8.83 4.21 0.37
C PRO A 415 9.21 5.67 0.65
N GLU A 416 10.41 6.03 0.21
CA GLU A 416 10.89 7.41 0.28
C GLU A 416 10.12 8.29 -0.71
N PRO A 417 9.81 9.56 -0.33
CA PRO A 417 9.20 10.52 -1.23
C PRO A 417 10.06 10.78 -2.47
N VAL A 418 9.42 11.01 -3.61
CA VAL A 418 10.10 11.20 -4.90
C VAL A 418 9.98 12.62 -5.47
N ILE A 419 9.02 13.40 -5.00
CA ILE A 419 8.78 14.79 -5.44
C ILE A 419 8.93 15.73 -4.26
N GLU A 420 9.54 16.89 -4.50
CA GLU A 420 9.68 17.97 -3.53
C GLU A 420 9.11 19.27 -4.06
N LEU A 421 8.43 20.03 -3.19
CA LEU A 421 7.92 21.37 -3.45
C LEU A 421 8.43 22.33 -2.36
N ALA A 422 8.80 23.52 -2.74
CA ALA A 422 9.01 24.62 -1.78
C ALA A 422 7.65 25.24 -1.44
N ILE A 423 7.37 25.41 -0.15
CA ILE A 423 6.13 26.03 0.33
C ILE A 423 6.45 27.17 1.28
N GLU A 424 5.79 28.32 1.06
CA GLU A 424 5.96 29.52 1.88
C GLU A 424 4.61 30.05 2.32
N PRO A 425 4.41 30.38 3.60
CA PRO A 425 3.16 30.98 4.05
C PRO A 425 3.02 32.38 3.46
N LYS A 426 1.81 32.79 3.06
CA LYS A 426 1.56 34.13 2.52
C LYS A 426 1.78 35.21 3.55
N THR A 427 1.62 34.93 4.84
CA THR A 427 1.83 35.88 5.92
C THR A 427 2.82 35.33 6.95
N LYS A 428 3.63 36.24 7.56
CA LYS A 428 4.57 35.87 8.64
C LYS A 428 3.87 35.24 9.85
N ASN A 429 2.62 35.67 10.13
CA ASN A 429 1.84 35.12 11.25
C ASN A 429 1.41 33.65 11.04
N ASP A 430 1.36 33.17 9.81
CA ASP A 430 0.97 31.82 9.49
C ASP A 430 2.15 30.84 9.49
N GLN A 431 3.39 31.31 9.65
CA GLN A 431 4.57 30.44 9.64
C GLN A 431 4.54 29.41 10.78
N GLY A 432 4.18 29.82 11.99
CA GLY A 432 4.03 28.91 13.12
C GLY A 432 2.89 27.91 12.91
N LYS A 433 1.74 28.38 12.42
CA LYS A 433 0.60 27.53 12.11
C LYS A 433 0.90 26.53 10.99
N MET A 434 1.64 26.96 9.97
CA MET A 434 2.07 26.09 8.88
C MET A 434 2.96 24.96 9.40
N GLY A 435 3.95 25.26 10.27
CA GLY A 435 4.81 24.26 10.88
C GLY A 435 4.02 23.22 11.69
N GLU A 436 3.07 23.69 12.53
CA GLU A 436 2.20 22.78 13.30
C GLU A 436 1.29 21.93 12.41
N ALA A 437 0.75 22.51 11.33
CA ALA A 437 -0.11 21.80 10.38
C ALA A 437 0.69 20.72 9.60
N LEU A 438 1.87 21.10 9.09
CA LEU A 438 2.75 20.17 8.40
C LEU A 438 3.22 19.01 9.30
N ALA A 439 3.51 19.28 10.58
CA ALA A 439 3.86 18.24 11.54
C ALA A 439 2.70 17.26 11.75
N LYS A 440 1.46 17.73 11.88
CA LYS A 440 0.27 16.88 11.99
C LYS A 440 0.06 16.03 10.73
N LEU A 441 0.21 16.63 9.56
CA LEU A 441 0.08 15.91 8.29
C LEU A 441 1.17 14.83 8.14
N ALA A 442 2.39 15.09 8.59
CA ALA A 442 3.47 14.11 8.60
C ALA A 442 3.24 12.98 9.64
N GLU A 443 2.51 13.24 10.74
CA GLU A 443 2.09 12.16 11.66
C GLU A 443 1.01 11.26 11.05
N GLU A 444 0.16 11.79 10.18
CA GLU A 444 -0.90 11.04 9.50
C GLU A 444 -0.35 10.19 8.35
N ASP A 445 0.58 10.76 7.59
CA ASP A 445 1.14 10.15 6.38
C ASP A 445 2.67 10.00 6.50
N PRO A 446 3.19 8.79 6.71
CA PRO A 446 4.62 8.54 6.84
C PRO A 446 5.41 8.73 5.53
N THR A 447 4.75 8.85 4.38
CA THR A 447 5.39 9.17 3.10
C THR A 447 5.43 10.66 2.79
N PHE A 448 4.77 11.46 3.63
CA PHE A 448 4.86 12.91 3.59
C PHE A 448 5.96 13.38 4.54
N ARG A 449 6.86 14.18 4.05
CA ARG A 449 7.91 14.81 4.87
C ARG A 449 7.88 16.32 4.69
N ALA A 450 8.21 17.03 5.75
CA ALA A 450 8.41 18.47 5.72
C ALA A 450 9.70 18.81 6.49
N HIS A 451 10.57 19.59 5.88
CA HIS A 451 11.80 20.03 6.51
C HIS A 451 12.11 21.48 6.07
N THR A 452 12.97 22.15 6.82
CA THR A 452 13.48 23.45 6.43
C THR A 452 14.84 23.26 5.80
N ASP A 453 15.00 23.73 4.57
CA ASP A 453 16.28 23.76 3.90
C ASP A 453 17.19 24.78 4.63
N GLN A 454 18.34 24.32 5.11
CA GLN A 454 19.25 25.15 5.92
C GLN A 454 19.96 26.22 5.10
N GLU A 455 20.11 26.02 3.79
CA GLU A 455 20.78 26.96 2.91
C GLU A 455 19.84 28.07 2.44
N THR A 456 18.62 27.70 2.06
CA THR A 456 17.64 28.65 1.52
C THR A 456 16.66 29.20 2.57
N GLY A 457 16.55 28.53 3.72
CA GLY A 457 15.56 28.83 4.76
C GLY A 457 14.12 28.51 4.34
N GLN A 458 13.94 27.91 3.18
CA GLN A 458 12.61 27.51 2.67
C GLN A 458 12.09 26.26 3.36
N THR A 459 10.80 26.19 3.56
CA THR A 459 10.14 24.95 3.95
C THR A 459 9.93 24.10 2.71
N ILE A 460 10.50 22.89 2.71
CA ILE A 460 10.35 21.92 1.64
C ILE A 460 9.39 20.85 2.11
N ILE A 461 8.43 20.52 1.27
CA ILE A 461 7.52 19.39 1.44
C ILE A 461 7.84 18.32 0.39
N ALA A 462 7.86 17.07 0.81
CA ALA A 462 8.18 15.93 -0.04
C ALA A 462 7.05 14.89 0.02
N GLY A 463 6.71 14.28 -1.12
CA GLY A 463 5.63 13.31 -1.24
C GLY A 463 5.80 12.35 -2.42
N MET A 464 4.83 11.45 -2.58
CA MET A 464 4.88 10.36 -3.57
C MET A 464 4.55 10.79 -4.99
N GLY A 465 3.83 11.91 -5.18
CA GLY A 465 3.43 12.39 -6.49
C GLY A 465 2.84 13.79 -6.42
N GLU A 466 2.57 14.35 -7.62
CA GLU A 466 2.02 15.71 -7.77
C GLU A 466 0.64 15.83 -7.10
N LEU A 467 -0.24 14.85 -7.35
CA LEU A 467 -1.57 14.84 -6.74
C LEU A 467 -1.50 14.72 -5.21
N HIS A 468 -0.57 13.93 -4.69
CA HIS A 468 -0.36 13.80 -3.24
C HIS A 468 -0.02 15.15 -2.61
N LEU A 469 0.95 15.87 -3.15
CA LEU A 469 1.34 17.18 -2.63
C LEU A 469 0.26 18.26 -2.83
N ASP A 470 -0.48 18.22 -3.94
CA ASP A 470 -1.63 19.10 -4.17
C ASP A 470 -2.70 18.92 -3.08
N ILE A 471 -2.99 17.69 -2.69
CA ILE A 471 -3.94 17.40 -1.62
C ILE A 471 -3.44 17.91 -0.28
N ILE A 472 -2.16 17.72 0.03
CA ILE A 472 -1.54 18.26 1.25
C ILE A 472 -1.67 19.78 1.31
N VAL A 473 -1.37 20.49 0.22
CA VAL A 473 -1.49 21.95 0.15
C VAL A 473 -2.94 22.40 0.29
N ASP A 474 -3.87 21.70 -0.34
CA ASP A 474 -5.31 21.99 -0.22
C ASP A 474 -5.82 21.74 1.22
N ARG A 475 -5.34 20.69 1.88
CA ARG A 475 -5.64 20.43 3.31
C ARG A 475 -5.10 21.51 4.22
N LEU A 476 -3.90 22.06 3.96
CA LEU A 476 -3.37 23.21 4.71
C LEU A 476 -4.34 24.40 4.66
N LEU A 477 -4.89 24.69 3.48
CA LEU A 477 -5.85 25.77 3.30
C LEU A 477 -7.19 25.46 3.97
N ARG A 478 -7.79 24.30 3.69
CA ARG A 478 -9.17 23.98 4.11
C ARG A 478 -9.30 23.61 5.57
N GLU A 479 -8.41 22.76 6.07
CA GLU A 479 -8.48 22.22 7.44
C GLU A 479 -7.79 23.16 8.44
N PHE A 480 -6.60 23.65 8.09
CA PHE A 480 -5.76 24.43 9.01
C PHE A 480 -5.85 25.94 8.79
N LYS A 481 -6.56 26.39 7.74
CA LYS A 481 -6.72 27.81 7.40
C LYS A 481 -5.38 28.53 7.17
N VAL A 482 -4.41 27.83 6.58
CA VAL A 482 -3.09 28.35 6.23
C VAL A 482 -3.02 28.56 4.73
N GLU A 483 -2.88 29.79 4.29
CA GLU A 483 -2.60 30.10 2.89
C GLU A 483 -1.10 30.09 2.63
N ALA A 484 -0.69 29.34 1.60
CA ALA A 484 0.70 29.21 1.23
C ALA A 484 0.91 29.41 -0.28
N ASN A 485 2.09 29.93 -0.63
CA ASN A 485 2.60 29.92 -1.99
C ASN A 485 3.41 28.66 -2.20
N VAL A 486 3.20 28.01 -3.34
CA VAL A 486 3.92 26.78 -3.71
C VAL A 486 4.94 27.12 -4.78
N GLY A 487 6.19 26.69 -4.57
CA GLY A 487 7.26 26.83 -5.55
C GLY A 487 7.19 25.74 -6.63
N ALA A 488 8.06 25.83 -7.64
CA ALA A 488 8.17 24.81 -8.66
C ALA A 488 8.49 23.43 -8.03
N PRO A 489 7.93 22.34 -8.57
CA PRO A 489 8.24 21.00 -8.10
C PRO A 489 9.75 20.73 -8.18
N GLN A 490 10.30 20.13 -7.13
CA GLN A 490 11.67 19.67 -7.14
C GLN A 490 11.72 18.14 -7.22
N VAL A 491 12.67 17.64 -8.00
CA VAL A 491 12.88 16.20 -8.17
C VAL A 491 13.91 15.73 -7.14
N ALA A 492 13.61 14.66 -6.45
CA ALA A 492 14.53 14.04 -5.50
C ALA A 492 15.59 13.25 -6.27
N TYR A 493 16.61 13.94 -6.74
CA TYR A 493 17.80 13.31 -7.33
C TYR A 493 18.58 12.53 -6.29
N ARG A 494 19.43 11.63 -6.77
CA ARG A 494 20.40 10.88 -5.95
C ARG A 494 21.77 10.98 -6.59
N GLU A 495 22.81 10.64 -5.85
CA GLU A 495 24.16 10.53 -6.36
C GLU A 495 24.62 9.08 -6.33
N CYS A 496 25.58 8.71 -7.14
CA CYS A 496 26.16 7.36 -7.13
C CYS A 496 27.65 7.39 -7.46
N PHE A 497 28.34 6.32 -7.07
CA PHE A 497 29.68 6.01 -7.51
C PHE A 497 29.58 5.33 -8.89
N THR A 498 30.45 5.72 -9.80
CA THR A 498 30.57 5.04 -11.10
C THR A 498 31.80 4.15 -11.21
N LYS A 499 32.74 4.27 -10.26
CA LYS A 499 33.99 3.51 -10.24
C LYS A 499 34.30 3.05 -8.81
N ALA A 500 34.95 1.89 -8.71
CA ALA A 500 35.51 1.44 -7.46
C ALA A 500 36.78 2.24 -7.13
N VAL A 501 36.95 2.58 -5.86
CA VAL A 501 38.12 3.32 -5.33
C VAL A 501 38.55 2.78 -3.98
N ASP A 502 39.88 2.78 -3.75
CA ASP A 502 40.44 2.50 -2.44
C ASP A 502 40.88 3.84 -1.81
N VAL A 503 40.53 4.03 -0.56
CA VAL A 503 40.85 5.25 0.19
C VAL A 503 41.55 4.92 1.50
N ASP A 504 42.62 5.64 1.77
CA ASP A 504 43.36 5.64 3.02
C ASP A 504 43.07 6.97 3.73
N SER A 505 42.26 6.92 4.80
CA SER A 505 41.77 8.10 5.49
C SER A 505 42.23 8.13 6.94
N LYS A 506 42.91 9.22 7.28
CA LYS A 506 43.45 9.42 8.61
C LYS A 506 43.00 10.74 9.21
N TYR A 507 42.31 10.66 10.32
CA TYR A 507 41.97 11.80 11.15
C TYR A 507 42.91 11.85 12.35
N ALA A 508 43.78 12.85 12.40
CA ALA A 508 44.69 13.08 13.52
C ALA A 508 44.66 14.56 13.89
N LYS A 509 44.23 14.87 15.11
CA LYS A 509 44.20 16.24 15.64
C LYS A 509 44.73 16.27 17.04
N GLN A 510 45.67 17.17 17.27
CA GLN A 510 46.25 17.40 18.59
C GLN A 510 46.07 18.88 18.96
N SER A 511 45.25 19.15 19.96
CA SER A 511 45.01 20.51 20.45
C SER A 511 45.06 20.50 21.98
N GLY A 512 46.27 20.67 22.51
CA GLY A 512 46.52 20.96 23.93
C GLY A 512 45.85 20.03 24.93
N GLY A 513 46.21 18.74 24.96
CA GLY A 513 45.65 17.72 25.83
C GLY A 513 45.61 16.35 25.16
N ARG A 514 44.59 15.52 25.47
CA ARG A 514 44.38 14.23 24.80
C ARG A 514 44.10 14.46 23.31
N GLY A 515 44.90 13.86 22.44
CA GLY A 515 44.71 13.93 20.99
C GLY A 515 43.49 13.16 20.49
N GLN A 516 43.22 13.28 19.20
CA GLN A 516 42.22 12.46 18.50
C GLN A 516 42.89 11.73 17.33
N TYR A 517 42.70 10.43 17.24
CA TYR A 517 43.29 9.60 16.21
C TYR A 517 42.29 8.54 15.71
N GLY A 518 41.97 8.57 14.43
CA GLY A 518 41.25 7.55 13.71
C GLY A 518 41.86 7.34 12.33
N HIS A 519 42.15 6.10 11.97
CA HIS A 519 42.70 5.77 10.67
C HIS A 519 42.05 4.50 10.12
N CYS A 520 41.46 4.61 8.95
CA CYS A 520 40.81 3.50 8.27
C CYS A 520 41.14 3.49 6.78
N LYS A 521 41.27 2.29 6.23
CA LYS A 521 41.31 2.06 4.79
C LYS A 521 40.05 1.36 4.36
N VAL A 522 39.41 1.96 3.37
CA VAL A 522 38.08 1.52 2.91
C VAL A 522 38.08 1.39 1.39
N ARG A 523 37.58 0.26 0.92
CA ARG A 523 37.32 0.05 -0.49
C ARG A 523 35.87 0.34 -0.75
N PHE A 524 35.59 1.28 -1.62
CA PHE A 524 34.25 1.63 -2.08
C PHE A 524 34.05 1.12 -3.48
N SER A 525 32.85 0.59 -3.75
CA SER A 525 32.45 0.13 -5.07
C SER A 525 30.97 0.42 -5.32
N PRO A 526 30.58 0.69 -6.58
CA PRO A 526 29.17 0.85 -6.92
C PRO A 526 28.43 -0.49 -6.77
N LEU A 527 27.20 -0.41 -6.29
CA LEU A 527 26.20 -1.47 -6.35
C LEU A 527 25.03 -1.01 -7.20
N GLU A 528 24.17 -1.94 -7.60
CA GLU A 528 22.95 -1.61 -8.28
C GLU A 528 22.05 -0.79 -7.35
N ALA A 529 21.57 0.37 -7.84
CA ALA A 529 20.83 1.35 -7.02
C ALA A 529 19.35 1.01 -6.81
N ASN A 530 18.86 -0.11 -7.39
CA ASN A 530 17.44 -0.44 -7.44
C ASN A 530 17.12 -1.82 -6.86
N VAL A 531 17.97 -2.35 -5.99
CA VAL A 531 17.78 -3.67 -5.36
C VAL A 531 17.01 -3.55 -4.06
N ASP A 532 16.11 -4.48 -3.80
CA ASP A 532 15.37 -4.58 -2.52
C ASP A 532 16.22 -5.25 -1.42
N LYS A 533 17.21 -6.07 -1.82
CA LYS A 533 18.13 -6.76 -0.90
C LYS A 533 19.51 -6.81 -1.50
N PHE A 534 20.52 -6.56 -0.67
CA PHE A 534 21.89 -6.89 -1.02
C PHE A 534 22.18 -8.34 -0.61
N GLU A 535 21.99 -9.26 -1.54
CA GLU A 535 22.40 -10.65 -1.40
C GLU A 535 23.90 -10.76 -1.73
N VAL A 536 24.72 -10.53 -0.74
CA VAL A 536 26.16 -10.65 -0.90
C VAL A 536 26.66 -11.84 -0.07
N GLU A 537 27.11 -12.87 -0.76
CA GLU A 537 27.90 -13.92 -0.11
C GLU A 537 29.24 -13.33 0.33
N THR A 538 29.37 -13.00 1.58
CA THR A 538 30.62 -12.52 2.17
C THR A 538 30.97 -13.35 3.40
N LYS A 539 32.25 -13.62 3.59
CA LYS A 539 32.79 -14.17 4.85
C LYS A 539 33.09 -13.07 5.88
N ASN A 540 32.93 -11.83 5.48
CA ASN A 540 33.21 -10.67 6.28
C ASN A 540 32.07 -10.37 7.26
N THR A 541 32.35 -9.58 8.29
CA THR A 541 31.32 -9.10 9.20
C THR A 541 30.51 -8.02 8.51
N VAL A 542 29.22 -8.24 8.32
CA VAL A 542 28.29 -7.25 7.81
C VAL A 542 27.96 -6.25 8.93
N LEU A 543 28.13 -4.97 8.66
CA LEU A 543 27.90 -3.87 9.59
C LEU A 543 26.59 -3.14 9.25
N ILE A 544 26.33 -2.89 7.96
CA ILE A 544 25.15 -2.20 7.46
C ILE A 544 24.66 -2.95 6.22
N ASN A 545 23.38 -3.21 6.16
CA ASN A 545 22.71 -3.75 4.98
C ASN A 545 21.39 -3.00 4.80
N GLU A 546 21.45 -1.83 4.14
CA GLU A 546 20.35 -0.89 3.93
C GLU A 546 20.10 -0.69 2.43
N PRO A 547 19.55 -1.69 1.72
CA PRO A 547 19.24 -1.51 0.29
C PRO A 547 18.17 -0.42 0.10
N PRO A 548 18.23 0.34 -0.99
CA PRO A 548 19.28 0.35 -2.02
C PRO A 548 20.46 1.27 -1.68
N VAL A 549 20.55 1.77 -0.45
CA VAL A 549 21.47 2.86 -0.07
C VAL A 549 22.90 2.37 0.12
N LEU A 550 23.14 1.55 1.12
CA LEU A 550 24.46 1.20 1.58
C LEU A 550 24.56 -0.26 2.04
N PHE A 551 25.57 -0.95 1.52
CA PHE A 551 26.08 -2.18 2.10
C PHE A 551 27.47 -1.93 2.66
N CYS A 552 27.67 -2.13 3.96
CA CYS A 552 28.96 -1.94 4.62
C CYS A 552 29.37 -3.22 5.34
N GLU A 553 30.60 -3.65 5.09
CA GLU A 553 31.20 -4.82 5.69
C GLU A 553 32.59 -4.54 6.21
N SER A 554 33.14 -5.43 7.03
CA SER A 554 34.51 -5.36 7.52
C SER A 554 35.25 -6.65 7.25
N SER A 555 36.37 -6.53 6.57
CA SER A 555 37.37 -7.58 6.33
C SER A 555 38.67 -7.35 7.12
N VAL A 556 38.67 -6.51 8.16
CA VAL A 556 39.84 -6.20 8.99
C VAL A 556 40.38 -7.45 9.65
N VAL A 557 41.72 -7.68 9.48
CA VAL A 557 42.41 -8.83 10.05
C VAL A 557 43.47 -8.36 11.05
N GLY A 558 43.77 -9.19 12.03
CA GLY A 558 44.91 -8.97 12.95
C GLY A 558 44.71 -7.83 13.96
N GLY A 559 43.48 -7.27 14.11
CA GLY A 559 43.22 -6.21 15.08
C GLY A 559 43.79 -4.86 14.69
N ALA A 560 44.02 -4.61 13.40
CA ALA A 560 44.49 -3.31 12.89
C ALA A 560 43.61 -2.15 13.33
N ILE A 561 42.29 -2.37 13.41
CA ILE A 561 41.32 -1.51 14.07
C ILE A 561 40.63 -2.35 15.18
N PRO A 562 40.59 -1.87 16.43
CA PRO A 562 39.80 -2.50 17.49
C PRO A 562 38.34 -2.70 17.07
N LYS A 563 37.75 -3.88 17.40
CA LYS A 563 36.38 -4.23 16.97
C LYS A 563 35.34 -3.20 17.39
N GLU A 564 35.55 -2.53 18.52
CA GLU A 564 34.67 -1.49 19.07
C GLU A 564 34.59 -0.23 18.20
N TYR A 565 35.63 0.08 17.41
CA TYR A 565 35.65 1.28 16.56
C TYR A 565 35.21 1.03 15.12
N ILE A 566 35.12 -0.22 14.68
CA ILE A 566 34.68 -0.57 13.30
C ILE A 566 33.27 -0.09 13.01
N PRO A 567 32.28 -0.29 13.90
CA PRO A 567 30.93 0.26 13.69
C PRO A 567 30.91 1.79 13.53
N SER A 568 31.75 2.50 14.29
CA SER A 568 31.86 3.97 14.21
C SER A 568 32.36 4.45 12.84
N VAL A 569 33.27 3.70 12.19
CA VAL A 569 33.68 3.99 10.80
C VAL A 569 32.50 3.82 9.85
N ALA A 570 31.75 2.73 9.99
CA ALA A 570 30.56 2.46 9.15
C ALA A 570 29.47 3.53 9.33
N ASP A 571 29.21 3.95 10.57
CA ASP A 571 28.26 5.03 10.87
C ASP A 571 28.71 6.36 10.28
N GLY A 572 30.01 6.67 10.30
CA GLY A 572 30.58 7.86 9.67
C GLY A 572 30.40 7.85 8.14
N ILE A 573 30.57 6.68 7.51
CA ILE A 573 30.30 6.50 6.08
C ILE A 573 28.81 6.70 5.79
N ARG A 574 27.93 6.09 6.59
CA ARG A 574 26.47 6.18 6.43
C ARG A 574 25.98 7.62 6.55
N GLU A 575 26.43 8.35 7.57
CA GLU A 575 26.05 9.75 7.75
C GLU A 575 26.53 10.62 6.58
N ALA A 576 27.77 10.40 6.11
CA ALA A 576 28.28 11.13 4.98
C ALA A 576 27.59 10.81 3.66
N ALA A 577 27.11 9.57 3.48
CA ALA A 577 26.35 9.15 2.29
C ALA A 577 25.00 9.85 2.14
N ASN A 578 24.47 10.43 3.21
CA ASN A 578 23.25 11.25 3.13
C ASN A 578 23.45 12.57 2.37
N SER A 579 24.69 12.96 2.08
CA SER A 579 25.01 14.17 1.32
C SER A 579 26.16 13.91 0.37
N GLY A 580 25.85 13.74 -0.91
CA GLY A 580 26.86 13.61 -1.97
C GLY A 580 27.61 14.93 -2.24
N ILE A 581 28.64 14.88 -3.07
CA ILE A 581 29.50 16.01 -3.34
C ILE A 581 29.17 16.81 -4.60
N LEU A 582 28.30 16.29 -5.48
CA LEU A 582 27.95 16.97 -6.73
C LEU A 582 26.93 18.08 -6.52
N ALA A 583 25.84 17.74 -5.84
CA ALA A 583 24.72 18.63 -5.60
C ALA A 583 24.11 18.44 -4.20
N GLY A 584 24.77 17.66 -3.33
CA GLY A 584 24.34 17.40 -1.96
C GLY A 584 23.19 16.39 -1.84
N PHE A 585 22.90 15.59 -2.86
CA PHE A 585 21.89 14.57 -2.78
C PHE A 585 22.38 13.28 -2.11
N PRO A 586 21.50 12.52 -1.43
CA PRO A 586 21.89 11.23 -0.87
C PRO A 586 22.46 10.28 -1.91
N VAL A 587 23.43 9.48 -1.52
CA VAL A 587 24.08 8.49 -2.40
C VAL A 587 23.33 7.17 -2.32
N LEU A 588 23.12 6.52 -3.47
CA LEU A 588 22.53 5.19 -3.60
C LEU A 588 23.52 4.18 -4.20
N GLY A 589 23.33 2.91 -3.88
CA GLY A 589 24.05 1.80 -4.47
C GLY A 589 25.54 1.80 -4.12
N LEU A 590 25.86 1.90 -2.85
CA LEU A 590 27.24 1.95 -2.35
C LEU A 590 27.58 0.70 -1.54
N ARG A 591 28.68 0.04 -1.90
CA ARG A 591 29.36 -0.96 -1.07
C ARG A 591 30.62 -0.37 -0.49
N ALA A 592 30.82 -0.53 0.81
CA ALA A 592 32.00 -0.17 1.53
C ALA A 592 32.60 -1.38 2.27
N ASP A 593 33.88 -1.71 2.04
CA ASP A 593 34.60 -2.73 2.76
C ASP A 593 35.75 -2.05 3.55
N ILE A 594 35.63 -2.09 4.88
CA ILE A 594 36.65 -1.61 5.81
C ILE A 594 37.64 -2.76 5.96
N TYR A 595 38.84 -2.64 5.37
CA TYR A 595 39.75 -3.76 5.28
C TYR A 595 41.06 -3.60 6.08
N ASP A 596 41.48 -2.37 6.43
CA ASP A 596 42.72 -2.09 7.17
C ASP A 596 42.61 -0.75 7.90
N GLY A 597 43.60 -0.44 8.72
CA GLY A 597 43.71 0.84 9.44
C GLY A 597 44.77 0.79 10.51
N SER A 598 44.70 1.74 11.43
CA SER A 598 45.53 1.74 12.65
C SER A 598 44.86 2.53 13.75
N TYR A 599 45.26 2.27 14.98
CA TYR A 599 44.76 2.98 16.15
C TYR A 599 45.93 3.45 17.04
N HIS A 600 45.61 4.35 17.96
CA HIS A 600 46.53 4.84 18.97
C HIS A 600 45.92 4.59 20.34
N GLU A 601 46.64 3.91 21.24
CA GLU A 601 46.11 3.45 22.54
C GLU A 601 45.47 4.55 23.41
N VAL A 602 45.95 5.79 23.29
CA VAL A 602 45.51 6.93 24.13
C VAL A 602 44.55 7.87 23.37
N ASP A 603 44.79 8.09 22.07
CA ASP A 603 44.13 9.16 21.30
C ASP A 603 42.99 8.63 20.41
N SER A 604 42.83 7.32 20.29
CA SER A 604 41.73 6.74 19.53
C SER A 604 40.40 6.80 20.32
N SER A 605 39.32 7.06 19.58
CA SER A 605 37.96 7.13 20.10
C SER A 605 36.98 6.82 19.00
N GLU A 606 35.75 6.43 19.37
CA GLU A 606 34.64 6.23 18.44
C GLU A 606 34.41 7.44 17.54
N MET A 607 34.41 8.65 18.12
CA MET A 607 34.29 9.92 17.39
C MET A 607 35.39 10.12 16.35
N ALA A 608 36.63 9.79 16.67
CA ALA A 608 37.75 9.94 15.74
C ALA A 608 37.62 8.98 14.55
N PHE A 609 37.17 7.75 14.78
CA PHE A 609 36.91 6.77 13.74
C PHE A 609 35.66 7.11 12.92
N HIS A 610 34.64 7.65 13.52
CA HIS A 610 33.45 8.18 12.82
C HIS A 610 33.85 9.29 11.84
N ILE A 611 34.66 10.25 12.29
CA ILE A 611 35.17 11.31 11.43
C ILE A 611 36.06 10.75 10.31
N ALA A 612 36.94 9.77 10.62
CA ALA A 612 37.78 9.12 9.62
C ALA A 612 36.91 8.40 8.54
N GLY A 613 35.85 7.74 8.93
CA GLY A 613 34.89 7.12 8.01
C GLY A 613 34.17 8.15 7.11
N SER A 614 33.73 9.25 7.69
CA SER A 614 33.12 10.37 6.94
C SER A 614 34.12 10.99 5.95
N MET A 615 35.37 11.19 6.35
CA MET A 615 36.43 11.67 5.46
C MET A 615 36.72 10.68 4.33
N ALA A 616 36.78 9.37 4.65
CA ALA A 616 37.02 8.32 3.67
C ALA A 616 35.96 8.35 2.57
N PHE A 617 34.70 8.48 2.94
CA PHE A 617 33.60 8.60 1.99
C PHE A 617 33.75 9.83 1.07
N LYS A 618 34.03 11.01 1.62
CA LYS A 618 34.19 12.25 0.85
C LYS A 618 35.36 12.17 -0.13
N ASP A 619 36.47 11.61 0.30
CA ASP A 619 37.64 11.40 -0.55
C ASP A 619 37.37 10.37 -1.66
N ALA A 620 36.63 9.29 -1.32
CA ALA A 620 36.22 8.29 -2.28
C ALA A 620 35.31 8.88 -3.33
N MET A 621 34.25 9.61 -2.91
CA MET A 621 33.29 10.23 -3.80
C MET A 621 33.97 11.16 -4.82
N ALA A 622 34.96 11.95 -4.40
CA ALA A 622 35.70 12.82 -5.29
C ALA A 622 36.50 12.07 -6.37
N LYS A 623 36.95 10.84 -6.08
CA LYS A 623 37.77 10.00 -7.00
C LYS A 623 36.94 9.02 -7.83
N ALA A 624 35.71 8.70 -7.40
CA ALA A 624 34.86 7.66 -7.98
C ALA A 624 34.09 8.10 -9.22
N ALA A 625 34.41 9.27 -9.80
CA ALA A 625 33.64 9.88 -10.91
C ALA A 625 32.13 9.88 -10.60
N PRO A 626 31.68 10.61 -9.59
CA PRO A 626 30.30 10.59 -9.16
C PRO A 626 29.36 11.05 -10.26
N ALA A 627 28.15 10.51 -10.27
CA ALA A 627 27.08 10.87 -11.21
C ALA A 627 25.77 11.11 -10.48
N LEU A 628 24.88 11.91 -11.08
CA LEU A 628 23.51 12.06 -10.60
C LEU A 628 22.61 10.97 -11.14
N LEU A 629 21.75 10.46 -10.29
CA LEU A 629 20.66 9.57 -10.61
C LEU A 629 19.35 10.35 -10.64
N GLU A 630 18.53 10.13 -11.66
CA GLU A 630 17.20 10.68 -11.79
C GLU A 630 16.13 9.58 -11.59
N PRO A 631 15.00 9.87 -10.95
CA PRO A 631 13.92 8.91 -10.83
C PRO A 631 13.22 8.73 -12.16
N ILE A 632 13.08 7.48 -12.59
CA ILE A 632 12.35 7.06 -13.79
C ILE A 632 11.00 6.54 -13.38
N MET A 633 9.97 7.06 -14.02
CA MET A 633 8.59 6.66 -13.82
C MET A 633 8.16 5.69 -14.90
N LYS A 634 7.51 4.60 -14.50
CA LYS A 634 6.73 3.79 -15.44
C LYS A 634 5.40 4.48 -15.66
N VAL A 635 5.15 4.86 -16.89
CA VAL A 635 3.98 5.64 -17.29
C VAL A 635 3.11 4.78 -18.20
N GLU A 636 1.84 4.73 -17.94
CA GLU A 636 0.84 4.05 -18.74
C GLU A 636 -0.20 5.08 -19.16
N VAL A 637 -0.34 5.27 -20.46
CA VAL A 637 -1.25 6.25 -21.03
C VAL A 637 -2.31 5.55 -21.84
N THR A 638 -3.56 5.76 -21.48
CA THR A 638 -4.71 5.22 -22.20
C THR A 638 -5.38 6.34 -23.00
N MET A 639 -5.65 6.09 -24.27
CA MET A 639 -6.28 7.06 -25.16
C MET A 639 -7.01 6.37 -26.30
N PRO A 640 -7.99 7.06 -26.95
CA PRO A 640 -8.51 6.63 -28.24
C PRO A 640 -7.40 6.56 -29.30
N GLU A 641 -7.48 5.60 -30.20
CA GLU A 641 -6.44 5.31 -31.21
C GLU A 641 -6.06 6.54 -32.06
N GLU A 642 -7.02 7.42 -32.32
CA GLU A 642 -6.81 8.65 -33.12
C GLU A 642 -5.78 9.61 -32.51
N TYR A 643 -5.52 9.57 -31.19
CA TYR A 643 -4.54 10.43 -30.49
C TYR A 643 -3.20 9.75 -30.23
N MET A 644 -3.07 8.47 -30.60
CA MET A 644 -1.87 7.68 -30.28
C MET A 644 -0.59 8.33 -30.82
N GLY A 645 -0.62 8.86 -32.04
CA GLY A 645 0.54 9.52 -32.63
C GLY A 645 1.03 10.74 -31.87
N ASP A 646 0.09 11.59 -31.44
CA ASP A 646 0.40 12.81 -30.68
C ASP A 646 0.95 12.46 -29.27
N VAL A 647 0.40 11.43 -28.62
CA VAL A 647 0.87 10.95 -27.32
C VAL A 647 2.26 10.32 -27.42
N ILE A 648 2.53 9.50 -28.44
CA ILE A 648 3.87 8.96 -28.71
C ILE A 648 4.88 10.08 -28.92
N GLY A 649 4.53 11.07 -29.73
CA GLY A 649 5.37 12.25 -29.97
C GLY A 649 5.69 13.01 -28.69
N ASP A 650 4.70 13.18 -27.82
CA ASP A 650 4.86 13.87 -26.54
C ASP A 650 5.75 13.08 -25.57
N ILE A 651 5.51 11.79 -25.39
CA ILE A 651 6.34 10.91 -24.55
C ILE A 651 7.80 10.94 -25.02
N ASN A 652 8.05 10.83 -26.32
CA ASN A 652 9.41 10.91 -26.86
C ASN A 652 10.06 12.29 -26.62
N SER A 653 9.30 13.38 -26.71
CA SER A 653 9.80 14.73 -26.43
C SER A 653 10.22 14.89 -24.96
N ARG A 654 9.60 14.12 -24.07
CA ARG A 654 9.89 14.05 -22.62
C ARG A 654 10.98 13.03 -22.27
N ARG A 655 11.83 12.66 -23.21
CA ARG A 655 12.87 11.64 -23.03
C ARG A 655 12.32 10.25 -22.64
N GLY A 656 11.04 10.02 -22.95
CA GLY A 656 10.38 8.75 -22.66
C GLY A 656 10.89 7.64 -23.58
N ARG A 657 10.97 6.43 -23.05
CA ARG A 657 11.27 5.19 -23.78
C ARG A 657 10.02 4.33 -23.78
N ILE A 658 9.43 4.13 -24.94
CA ILE A 658 8.24 3.30 -25.08
C ILE A 658 8.64 1.84 -24.93
N GLU A 659 8.03 1.14 -24.00
CA GLU A 659 8.22 -0.28 -23.74
C GLU A 659 7.29 -1.14 -24.61
N GLY A 660 6.04 -0.72 -24.74
CA GLY A 660 5.03 -1.45 -25.49
C GLY A 660 3.75 -0.67 -25.71
N MET A 661 2.92 -1.23 -26.58
CA MET A 661 1.58 -0.73 -26.87
C MET A 661 0.60 -1.89 -26.85
N GLU A 662 -0.54 -1.71 -26.24
CA GLU A 662 -1.58 -2.73 -26.09
C GLU A 662 -2.92 -2.19 -26.57
N ASP A 663 -3.71 -3.09 -27.17
CA ASP A 663 -5.10 -2.79 -27.49
C ASP A 663 -5.95 -2.96 -26.24
N ILE A 664 -6.72 -1.94 -25.92
CA ILE A 664 -7.67 -1.98 -24.81
C ILE A 664 -9.09 -1.72 -25.34
N SER A 665 -10.09 -2.10 -24.56
CA SER A 665 -11.47 -1.78 -24.93
C SER A 665 -11.67 -0.26 -24.99
N GLY A 666 -11.97 0.23 -26.19
CA GLY A 666 -12.19 1.66 -26.43
C GLY A 666 -10.96 2.49 -26.81
N GLY A 667 -9.76 1.87 -27.03
CA GLY A 667 -8.58 2.61 -27.44
C GLY A 667 -7.27 1.83 -27.39
N LYS A 668 -6.20 2.56 -27.15
CA LYS A 668 -4.84 2.03 -27.03
C LYS A 668 -4.25 2.40 -25.67
N MET A 669 -3.37 1.57 -25.17
CA MET A 669 -2.54 1.85 -24.00
C MET A 669 -1.07 1.85 -24.40
N ILE A 670 -0.34 2.89 -24.03
CA ILE A 670 1.09 3.02 -24.20
C ILE A 670 1.76 2.85 -22.85
N LYS A 671 2.74 1.96 -22.79
CA LYS A 671 3.63 1.79 -21.62
C LYS A 671 4.99 2.40 -21.95
N ALA A 672 5.47 3.26 -21.08
CA ALA A 672 6.75 3.95 -21.29
C ALA A 672 7.47 4.21 -19.98
N PHE A 673 8.80 4.36 -20.06
CA PHE A 673 9.62 4.86 -18.97
C PHE A 673 10.02 6.30 -19.24
N VAL A 674 9.65 7.20 -18.34
CA VAL A 674 9.88 8.64 -18.49
C VAL A 674 10.51 9.22 -17.23
N PRO A 675 11.54 10.08 -17.32
CA PRO A 675 12.08 10.75 -16.15
C PRO A 675 11.03 11.64 -15.49
N LEU A 676 10.96 11.59 -14.15
CA LEU A 676 9.97 12.37 -13.39
C LEU A 676 10.02 13.87 -13.69
N ALA A 677 11.23 14.42 -13.86
CA ALA A 677 11.44 15.82 -14.20
C ALA A 677 10.68 16.28 -15.48
N GLU A 678 10.44 15.35 -16.41
CA GLU A 678 9.76 15.63 -17.67
C GLU A 678 8.23 15.40 -17.58
N MET A 679 7.75 14.87 -16.47
CA MET A 679 6.33 14.54 -16.30
C MET A 679 5.50 15.68 -15.66
N PHE A 680 6.16 16.73 -15.16
CA PHE A 680 5.42 17.87 -14.61
C PHE A 680 4.57 18.55 -15.67
N GLY A 681 3.30 18.80 -15.31
CA GLY A 681 2.30 19.37 -16.24
C GLY A 681 1.76 18.38 -17.28
N TYR A 682 2.19 17.12 -17.28
CA TYR A 682 1.78 16.13 -18.29
C TYR A 682 0.25 15.92 -18.33
N ALA A 683 -0.42 15.93 -17.18
CA ALA A 683 -1.88 15.80 -17.11
C ALA A 683 -2.60 16.85 -17.98
N THR A 684 -2.14 18.10 -17.93
CA THR A 684 -2.71 19.20 -18.72
C THR A 684 -2.42 19.02 -20.20
N ASP A 685 -1.18 18.65 -20.55
CA ASP A 685 -0.78 18.44 -21.92
C ASP A 685 -1.51 17.25 -22.56
N LEU A 686 -1.65 16.14 -21.83
CA LEU A 686 -2.40 14.97 -22.28
C LEU A 686 -3.87 15.32 -22.53
N ARG A 687 -4.53 16.01 -21.61
CA ARG A 687 -5.92 16.46 -21.76
C ARG A 687 -6.10 17.35 -22.97
N SER A 688 -5.18 18.28 -23.18
CA SER A 688 -5.20 19.16 -24.35
C SER A 688 -5.07 18.39 -25.67
N LYS A 689 -4.15 17.43 -25.74
CA LYS A 689 -3.87 16.62 -26.94
C LYS A 689 -4.95 15.59 -27.24
N THR A 690 -5.63 15.07 -26.21
CA THR A 690 -6.65 14.03 -26.35
C THR A 690 -8.08 14.53 -26.18
N GLN A 691 -8.28 15.86 -26.15
CA GLN A 691 -9.58 16.48 -25.93
C GLN A 691 -10.27 15.99 -24.63
N GLY A 692 -9.48 15.76 -23.60
CA GLY A 692 -9.95 15.26 -22.29
C GLY A 692 -10.22 13.75 -22.23
N ARG A 693 -10.00 13.00 -23.31
CA ARG A 693 -10.27 11.55 -23.38
C ARG A 693 -9.07 10.66 -23.03
N GLY A 694 -7.89 11.24 -22.83
CA GLY A 694 -6.70 10.52 -22.39
C GLY A 694 -6.59 10.51 -20.88
N ASN A 695 -6.22 9.35 -20.35
CA ASN A 695 -5.86 9.18 -18.93
C ASN A 695 -4.44 8.62 -18.84
N TYR A 696 -3.76 8.89 -17.75
CA TYR A 696 -2.47 8.29 -17.48
C TYR A 696 -2.35 7.91 -16.00
N SER A 697 -1.51 6.94 -15.76
CA SER A 697 -0.97 6.63 -14.45
C SER A 697 0.54 6.58 -14.52
N MET A 698 1.20 6.98 -13.45
CA MET A 698 2.64 6.83 -13.34
C MET A 698 3.01 6.38 -11.93
N PHE A 699 4.04 5.57 -11.84
CA PHE A 699 4.60 5.09 -10.59
C PHE A 699 6.11 5.02 -10.71
N PHE A 700 6.76 5.19 -9.57
CA PHE A 700 8.21 5.07 -9.51
C PHE A 700 8.63 3.66 -9.93
N ASP A 701 9.57 3.58 -10.88
CA ASP A 701 10.17 2.31 -11.31
C ASP A 701 11.55 2.13 -10.68
N LYS A 702 12.47 3.05 -11.00
CA LYS A 702 13.86 2.97 -10.57
C LYS A 702 14.59 4.30 -10.71
N TYR A 703 15.80 4.34 -10.17
CA TYR A 703 16.77 5.39 -10.46
C TYR A 703 17.68 5.00 -11.62
N GLU A 704 17.89 5.90 -12.58
CA GLU A 704 18.87 5.74 -13.66
C GLU A 704 19.82 6.95 -13.69
N GLN A 705 21.02 6.73 -14.23
CA GLN A 705 21.99 7.82 -14.38
C GLN A 705 21.46 8.87 -15.35
N ALA A 706 21.36 10.11 -14.87
CA ALA A 706 20.92 11.23 -15.68
C ALA A 706 21.92 11.56 -16.81
N PRO A 707 21.48 11.99 -17.99
CA PRO A 707 22.36 12.50 -19.03
C PRO A 707 23.20 13.68 -18.53
N LYS A 708 24.42 13.82 -19.05
CA LYS A 708 25.34 14.86 -18.59
C LYS A 708 24.75 16.28 -18.66
N SER A 709 23.96 16.57 -19.69
CA SER A 709 23.28 17.88 -19.83
C SER A 709 22.26 18.15 -18.70
N VAL A 710 21.62 17.11 -18.17
CA VAL A 710 20.70 17.21 -17.04
C VAL A 710 21.49 17.37 -15.73
N GLN A 711 22.54 16.55 -15.55
CA GLN A 711 23.43 16.66 -14.40
C GLN A 711 24.00 18.08 -14.25
N ASP A 712 24.56 18.64 -15.33
CA ASP A 712 25.14 19.99 -15.33
C ASP A 712 24.10 21.07 -14.96
N LYS A 713 22.85 20.93 -15.43
CA LYS A 713 21.76 21.85 -15.08
C LYS A 713 21.38 21.77 -13.59
N VAL A 714 21.25 20.56 -13.08
CA VAL A 714 20.87 20.30 -11.68
C VAL A 714 21.97 20.80 -10.74
N ILE A 715 23.24 20.50 -11.03
CA ILE A 715 24.39 20.98 -10.25
C ILE A 715 24.45 22.50 -10.24
N ALA A 716 24.27 23.14 -11.42
CA ALA A 716 24.27 24.60 -11.53
C ALA A 716 23.11 25.27 -10.79
N SER A 717 21.96 24.62 -10.68
CA SER A 717 20.81 25.16 -9.93
C SER A 717 21.01 25.14 -8.44
N ARG A 718 21.80 24.20 -7.91
CA ARG A 718 22.12 24.08 -6.49
C ARG A 718 23.37 24.88 -6.07
N ALA A 719 24.20 25.25 -7.00
CA ALA A 719 25.39 26.07 -6.73
C ALA A 719 25.07 27.57 -6.59
N LYS A 720 23.81 27.97 -6.80
CA LYS A 720 23.29 29.32 -6.59
C LYS A 720 22.62 29.42 -5.24
#